data_4b4b6a34580a5e94af4bb83ffa66f9ce
#
_entry.id   4b4b6a34580a5e94af4bb83ffa66f9ce
#
_cell.length_a   1.000
_cell.length_b   1.000
_cell.length_c   1.000
_cell.angle_alpha   90.00
_cell.angle_beta   90.00
_cell.angle_gamma   90.00
#
_symmetry.space_group_name_H-M   'P 1'
#
loop_
_entity.id
_entity.type
_entity.pdbx_description
1 polymer ?
#
loop_
_entity_poly.entity_id
_entity_poly.type
_entity_poly.pdbx_seq_one_letter_code
_entity_poly.pdbx_strand_id
1 'polypeptide(L)'
;MVKMHLSTPQAKPPVAWKDETNHKSSTQINTLTSFQLKERIDLDRLKRITRTAGARQDFNDDGDEAAHEADMKKLHALKQQASKTGRYVVPYTLHTCGRYFPGTEELPRVGLASLPRKYRKPLCCDFDTDVDIENAHPTFLKRILEHEGISFPLLGEYVTNRAEFLTDATPKETWLNLLYGGRPRPGSGERAREFSVQANSALEQLFARPAFQTYYDRGKEKKRKREDSMHSASGPLHTAFAYLMFECERECVALAMQKLTDKPYKHKISAVIHDGFHIANLHVPDEHLRAAEKHVKAESRYNFEIKLVKKDLTNFDTSVLGPDNSMLGGDAGNALLWLGYMRAQGHEFLRSGKDVHWYRPDQGIYGKDWGSWLPFAQQCPCIDEEYQVSTRCQKMMREQIFGHVESATSGEFHRRVFDSTHRRIAFRNGVYDFEKGELVDFSPDYLFDRKANVDYNPNLVELEKEVYQKLFVDIVGEEVGEYFIKLLARGLAGEYEDKAFVVLVGLGNSGLGTLTSALSRTFGPYVKNFNACALKAIEASDAAKAQSWMCDLKAPVRFAIANETPDGITLSGDRIKTFSGGGDTITARQNHQDEYEFWIQALPCILANDINYKGDAQTVARMKFIDALYRYLDAENYEKKKHEPEVRPADPNLKVWLSREDVQTAFASLLVKAYEATKPVAPDAVRKSIAEWAENDDLGDRLESLFEKTNDPEDFLSFTKIQSKVQQDGCTASKTIIGRALTKLGFEAVSKKISGRTVSGRKFIKEREEDF
;
A
#
# COMPACT_ATOMS: atom_id res chain seq x y z
N MET A 1 28.95 -0.72 21.25
CA MET A 1 28.53 0.71 21.27
C MET A 1 29.77 1.57 21.49
N VAL A 2 30.35 2.14 20.46
CA VAL A 2 31.39 3.15 20.57
C VAL A 2 30.78 4.46 20.07
N LYS A 3 30.43 5.36 21.01
CA LYS A 3 30.07 6.75 20.68
C LYS A 3 31.32 7.43 20.16
N MET A 4 31.43 7.63 18.87
CA MET A 4 32.40 8.56 18.30
C MET A 4 31.89 9.99 18.53
N HIS A 5 32.42 10.67 19.51
CA HIS A 5 32.31 12.12 19.66
C HIS A 5 33.28 12.79 18.67
N LEU A 6 32.77 13.24 17.52
CA LEU A 6 33.46 14.23 16.71
C LEU A 6 33.13 15.60 17.30
N SER A 7 33.92 16.07 18.25
CA SER A 7 33.79 17.41 18.78
C SER A 7 34.77 18.37 18.11
N THR A 8 34.34 18.91 16.97
CA THR A 8 34.89 20.21 16.53
C THR A 8 33.92 21.30 16.97
N PRO A 9 34.39 22.45 17.53
CA PRO A 9 33.53 23.50 18.11
C PRO A 9 32.55 24.19 17.13
N GLN A 10 32.58 23.86 15.82
CA GLN A 10 31.77 24.49 14.79
C GLN A 10 31.01 23.49 13.88
N ALA A 11 31.08 22.17 14.15
CA ALA A 11 30.34 21.18 13.38
C ALA A 11 28.85 21.21 13.75
N LYS A 12 27.98 21.35 12.76
CA LYS A 12 26.53 21.21 12.94
C LYS A 12 26.17 19.78 13.29
N PRO A 13 25.08 19.56 14.06
CA PRO A 13 24.61 18.20 14.35
C PRO A 13 24.21 17.47 13.06
N PRO A 14 24.25 16.14 13.06
CA PRO A 14 23.82 15.34 11.91
C PRO A 14 22.36 15.60 11.55
N VAL A 15 22.07 15.51 10.26
CA VAL A 15 20.76 15.81 9.70
C VAL A 15 19.87 14.57 9.67
N ALA A 16 18.59 14.77 9.93
CA ALA A 16 17.58 13.73 9.85
C ALA A 16 17.08 13.54 8.41
N TRP A 17 16.91 12.29 8.03
CA TRP A 17 16.33 11.92 6.75
C TRP A 17 15.19 10.91 6.97
N LYS A 18 14.16 10.96 6.15
CA LYS A 18 12.99 10.09 6.27
C LYS A 18 13.15 8.88 5.36
N ASP A 19 13.05 7.70 5.94
CA ASP A 19 12.95 6.45 5.19
C ASP A 19 11.54 6.35 4.58
N GLU A 20 11.44 6.16 3.28
CA GLU A 20 10.16 6.00 2.58
C GLU A 20 9.40 4.72 2.96
N THR A 21 10.04 3.78 3.65
CA THR A 21 9.46 2.49 4.00
C THR A 21 8.96 2.39 5.44
N ASN A 22 9.38 3.31 6.32
CA ASN A 22 9.00 3.30 7.73
C ASN A 22 8.57 4.70 8.20
N HIS A 23 7.28 4.89 8.42
CA HIS A 23 6.67 6.11 8.98
C HIS A 23 7.02 6.38 10.45
N LYS A 24 8.20 6.00 10.92
CA LYS A 24 8.65 6.34 12.27
C LYS A 24 9.64 7.50 12.21
N SER A 25 9.31 8.53 12.96
CA SER A 25 10.05 9.75 13.31
C SER A 25 11.42 9.97 12.66
N SER A 26 11.65 11.19 12.17
CA SER A 26 12.92 11.69 11.64
C SER A 26 14.14 11.14 12.39
N THR A 27 14.77 10.11 11.83
CA THR A 27 16.00 9.54 12.34
C THR A 27 17.18 10.29 11.70
N GLN A 28 18.14 10.70 12.48
CA GLN A 28 19.33 11.39 11.97
C GLN A 28 20.15 10.44 11.08
N ILE A 29 20.50 10.85 9.86
CA ILE A 29 21.19 10.00 8.87
C ILE A 29 22.51 9.42 9.37
N ASN A 30 23.24 10.15 10.18
CA ASN A 30 24.48 9.63 10.78
C ASN A 30 24.26 8.46 11.76
N THR A 31 23.00 8.12 12.08
CA THR A 31 22.62 7.00 12.92
C THR A 31 21.96 5.85 12.14
N LEU A 32 21.58 6.06 10.87
CA LEU A 32 21.02 4.98 10.05
C LEU A 32 22.12 4.00 9.65
N THR A 33 21.97 2.77 10.09
CA THR A 33 22.84 1.67 9.67
C THR A 33 22.37 1.02 8.38
N SER A 34 21.07 1.13 8.07
CA SER A 34 20.45 0.61 6.85
C SER A 34 19.12 1.30 6.53
N PHE A 35 18.73 1.28 5.26
CA PHE A 35 17.41 1.70 4.74
C PHE A 35 17.10 0.92 3.48
N GLN A 36 15.86 1.01 2.99
CA GLN A 36 15.43 0.30 1.78
C GLN A 36 14.99 1.29 0.70
N LEU A 37 15.35 1.00 -0.55
CA LEU A 37 14.89 1.74 -1.72
C LEU A 37 14.18 0.79 -2.70
N LYS A 38 13.28 1.35 -3.48
CA LYS A 38 12.60 0.65 -4.57
C LYS A 38 13.29 1.02 -5.88
N GLU A 39 14.04 0.09 -6.43
CA GLU A 39 14.70 0.24 -7.72
C GLU A 39 13.83 -0.32 -8.86
N ARG A 40 14.02 0.21 -10.06
CA ARG A 40 13.37 -0.27 -11.29
C ARG A 40 14.39 -0.42 -12.41
N ILE A 41 14.26 -1.51 -13.17
CA ILE A 41 15.10 -1.81 -14.33
C ILE A 41 14.28 -2.28 -15.52
N ASP A 42 14.82 -2.08 -16.71
CA ASP A 42 14.29 -2.66 -17.94
C ASP A 42 14.73 -4.14 -18.05
N LEU A 43 13.73 -5.04 -17.91
CA LEU A 43 13.98 -6.48 -17.93
C LEU A 43 14.36 -7.01 -19.33
N ASP A 44 13.89 -6.38 -20.38
CA ASP A 44 14.19 -6.83 -21.73
C ASP A 44 15.62 -6.43 -22.10
N ARG A 45 16.03 -5.23 -21.71
CA ARG A 45 17.44 -4.86 -21.79
C ARG A 45 18.32 -5.73 -20.90
N LEU A 46 17.89 -6.08 -19.69
CA LEU A 46 18.62 -7.01 -18.83
C LEU A 46 18.79 -8.39 -19.47
N LYS A 47 17.75 -8.93 -20.09
CA LYS A 47 17.84 -10.20 -20.83
C LYS A 47 18.82 -10.11 -21.99
N ARG A 48 18.76 -9.01 -22.76
CA ARG A 48 19.68 -8.76 -23.89
C ARG A 48 21.12 -8.65 -23.41
N ILE A 49 21.39 -7.82 -22.41
CA ILE A 49 22.71 -7.66 -21.79
C ILE A 49 23.25 -9.01 -21.30
N THR A 50 22.44 -9.77 -20.55
CA THR A 50 22.87 -11.07 -20.01
C THR A 50 23.20 -12.07 -21.11
N ARG A 51 22.44 -12.07 -22.20
CA ARG A 51 22.73 -12.93 -23.37
C ARG A 51 24.01 -12.51 -24.08
N THR A 52 24.16 -11.22 -24.39
CA THR A 52 25.31 -10.67 -25.11
C THR A 52 26.57 -10.81 -24.28
N ALA A 53 26.53 -10.46 -23.00
CA ALA A 53 27.68 -10.63 -22.11
C ALA A 53 28.03 -12.12 -21.91
N GLY A 54 27.01 -12.99 -21.74
CA GLY A 54 27.24 -14.44 -21.58
C GLY A 54 27.83 -15.14 -22.82
N ALA A 55 27.74 -14.52 -23.98
CA ALA A 55 28.34 -15.02 -25.23
C ALA A 55 29.80 -14.56 -25.45
N ARG A 56 30.30 -13.67 -24.57
CA ARG A 56 31.68 -13.16 -24.70
C ARG A 56 32.70 -14.27 -24.42
N GLN A 57 33.68 -14.43 -25.28
CA GLN A 57 34.78 -15.40 -25.18
C GLN A 57 36.17 -14.78 -25.34
N ASP A 58 36.23 -13.48 -25.63
CA ASP A 58 37.44 -12.72 -25.87
C ASP A 58 37.87 -11.95 -24.62
N PHE A 59 38.70 -12.53 -23.79
CA PHE A 59 39.25 -11.90 -22.60
C PHE A 59 40.71 -11.52 -22.82
N ASN A 60 41.10 -10.35 -22.27
CA ASN A 60 42.47 -9.84 -22.44
C ASN A 60 43.48 -10.55 -21.51
N ASP A 61 42.99 -10.99 -20.33
CA ASP A 61 43.74 -11.70 -19.31
C ASP A 61 42.77 -12.36 -18.29
N ASP A 62 43.34 -13.16 -17.36
CA ASP A 62 42.57 -13.85 -16.32
C ASP A 62 41.83 -12.87 -15.39
N GLY A 63 42.32 -11.66 -15.23
CA GLY A 63 41.65 -10.61 -14.42
C GLY A 63 40.43 -10.03 -15.11
N ASP A 64 40.46 -9.88 -16.45
CA ASP A 64 39.30 -9.46 -17.25
C ASP A 64 38.21 -10.54 -17.22
N GLU A 65 38.58 -11.82 -17.33
CA GLU A 65 37.66 -12.95 -17.21
C GLU A 65 37.01 -13.02 -15.83
N ALA A 66 37.77 -12.92 -14.75
CA ALA A 66 37.26 -12.95 -13.38
C ALA A 66 36.32 -11.77 -13.08
N ALA A 67 36.66 -10.56 -13.58
CA ALA A 67 35.79 -9.38 -13.44
C ALA A 67 34.48 -9.57 -14.22
N HIS A 68 34.55 -10.14 -15.40
CA HIS A 68 33.37 -10.46 -16.22
C HIS A 68 32.48 -11.49 -15.54
N GLU A 69 33.06 -12.58 -15.01
CA GLU A 69 32.29 -13.59 -14.26
C GLU A 69 31.56 -12.99 -13.05
N ALA A 70 32.25 -12.10 -12.32
CA ALA A 70 31.63 -11.38 -11.19
C ALA A 70 30.47 -10.49 -11.64
N ASP A 71 30.58 -9.80 -12.78
CA ASP A 71 29.51 -8.99 -13.35
C ASP A 71 28.33 -9.86 -13.81
N MET A 72 28.59 -11.00 -14.44
CA MET A 72 27.56 -11.97 -14.83
C MET A 72 26.78 -12.50 -13.62
N LYS A 73 27.47 -12.84 -12.52
CA LYS A 73 26.83 -13.25 -11.25
C LYS A 73 25.87 -12.17 -10.73
N LYS A 74 26.28 -10.89 -10.80
CA LYS A 74 25.41 -9.76 -10.39
C LYS A 74 24.20 -9.62 -11.32
N LEU A 75 24.38 -9.68 -12.64
CA LEU A 75 23.29 -9.59 -13.61
C LEU A 75 22.27 -10.72 -13.44
N HIS A 76 22.74 -11.96 -13.21
CA HIS A 76 21.86 -13.09 -12.91
C HIS A 76 21.11 -12.93 -11.58
N ALA A 77 21.79 -12.48 -10.52
CA ALA A 77 21.15 -12.22 -9.23
C ALA A 77 20.10 -11.13 -9.35
N LEU A 78 20.37 -10.06 -10.11
CA LEU A 78 19.41 -8.98 -10.37
C LEU A 78 18.17 -9.50 -11.10
N LYS A 79 18.35 -10.37 -12.10
CA LYS A 79 17.24 -11.00 -12.83
C LYS A 79 16.34 -11.85 -11.91
N GLN A 80 16.91 -12.51 -10.89
CA GLN A 80 16.15 -13.30 -9.93
C GLN A 80 15.42 -12.44 -8.90
N GLN A 81 16.00 -11.30 -8.51
CA GLN A 81 15.45 -10.40 -7.51
C GLN A 81 14.33 -9.53 -8.06
N ALA A 82 14.44 -9.10 -9.32
CA ALA A 82 13.47 -8.22 -9.92
C ALA A 82 12.13 -8.92 -10.13
N SER A 83 11.04 -8.23 -9.76
CA SER A 83 9.70 -8.66 -10.12
C SER A 83 9.54 -8.68 -11.65
N LYS A 84 8.48 -9.30 -12.14
CA LYS A 84 8.19 -9.30 -13.58
C LYS A 84 7.93 -7.91 -14.17
N THR A 85 7.79 -6.86 -13.35
CA THR A 85 7.71 -5.45 -13.77
C THR A 85 9.07 -4.73 -13.71
N GLY A 86 10.14 -5.43 -13.42
CA GLY A 86 11.48 -4.85 -13.24
C GLY A 86 11.67 -4.14 -11.91
N ARG A 87 10.67 -4.16 -11.00
CA ARG A 87 10.74 -3.50 -9.68
C ARG A 87 11.23 -4.48 -8.61
N TYR A 88 12.04 -3.98 -7.70
CA TYR A 88 12.55 -4.76 -6.57
C TYR A 88 12.98 -3.83 -5.44
N VAL A 89 13.00 -4.37 -4.23
CA VAL A 89 13.43 -3.65 -3.03
C VAL A 89 14.87 -4.00 -2.70
N VAL A 90 15.70 -2.97 -2.52
CA VAL A 90 17.12 -3.11 -2.19
C VAL A 90 17.38 -2.51 -0.82
N PRO A 91 17.82 -3.30 0.16
CA PRO A 91 18.36 -2.75 1.40
C PRO A 91 19.74 -2.15 1.12
N TYR A 92 19.96 -0.92 1.59
CA TYR A 92 21.26 -0.26 1.58
C TYR A 92 21.82 -0.27 2.98
N THR A 93 23.01 -0.83 3.15
CA THR A 93 23.66 -0.95 4.46
C THR A 93 24.92 -0.10 4.49
N LEU A 94 25.13 0.60 5.62
CA LEU A 94 26.33 1.38 5.85
C LEU A 94 27.53 0.46 6.06
N HIS A 95 28.45 0.48 5.11
CA HIS A 95 29.68 -0.28 5.17
C HIS A 95 30.74 0.40 6.04
N THR A 96 31.72 -0.35 6.51
CA THR A 96 32.83 0.15 7.34
C THR A 96 33.67 1.25 6.66
N CYS A 97 33.60 1.38 5.33
CA CYS A 97 34.26 2.48 4.61
C CYS A 97 33.52 3.83 4.71
N GLY A 98 32.29 3.85 5.22
CA GLY A 98 31.48 5.08 5.35
C GLY A 98 30.48 5.32 4.24
N ARG A 99 30.36 4.43 3.25
CA ARG A 99 29.37 4.47 2.15
C ARG A 99 28.28 3.45 2.34
N TYR A 100 27.12 3.70 1.73
CA TYR A 100 26.04 2.71 1.62
C TYR A 100 26.26 1.79 0.43
N PHE A 101 26.05 0.49 0.65
CA PHE A 101 26.10 -0.52 -0.41
C PHE A 101 24.82 -1.34 -0.40
N PRO A 102 24.37 -1.83 -1.59
CA PRO A 102 23.22 -2.73 -1.69
C PRO A 102 23.48 -4.06 -0.96
N GLY A 103 22.49 -4.56 -0.24
CA GLY A 103 22.55 -5.83 0.49
C GLY A 103 23.02 -5.69 1.93
N THR A 104 22.99 -6.80 2.64
CA THR A 104 23.54 -6.98 3.99
C THR A 104 24.50 -8.15 3.97
N GLU A 105 25.32 -8.34 5.03
CA GLU A 105 26.19 -9.51 5.15
C GLU A 105 25.38 -10.83 5.14
N GLU A 106 24.15 -10.82 5.72
CA GLU A 106 23.27 -11.99 5.78
C GLU A 106 22.44 -12.19 4.51
N LEU A 107 22.12 -11.11 3.79
CA LEU A 107 21.29 -11.11 2.58
C LEU A 107 21.96 -10.26 1.49
N PRO A 108 22.94 -10.81 0.76
CA PRO A 108 23.56 -10.09 -0.33
C PRO A 108 22.51 -9.82 -1.43
N ARG A 109 22.13 -8.56 -1.57
CA ARG A 109 21.24 -8.07 -2.63
C ARG A 109 22.03 -7.29 -3.65
N VAL A 110 21.69 -7.45 -4.92
CA VAL A 110 22.30 -6.66 -6.00
C VAL A 110 21.37 -5.49 -6.32
N GLY A 111 21.90 -4.28 -6.24
CA GLY A 111 21.23 -3.06 -6.69
C GLY A 111 21.97 -2.41 -7.85
N LEU A 112 21.40 -1.36 -8.43
CA LEU A 112 22.01 -0.60 -9.53
C LEU A 112 23.42 -0.09 -9.18
N ALA A 113 23.67 0.25 -7.91
CA ALA A 113 24.99 0.68 -7.43
C ALA A 113 26.06 -0.42 -7.49
N SER A 114 25.67 -1.70 -7.52
CA SER A 114 26.60 -2.84 -7.63
C SER A 114 27.06 -3.11 -9.06
N LEU A 115 26.39 -2.54 -10.04
CA LEU A 115 26.63 -2.79 -11.45
C LEU A 115 27.62 -1.80 -12.05
N PRO A 116 28.52 -2.25 -12.96
CA PRO A 116 29.29 -1.36 -13.79
C PRO A 116 28.41 -0.40 -14.59
N ARG A 117 28.90 0.83 -14.79
CA ARG A 117 28.18 1.89 -15.50
C ARG A 117 27.67 1.45 -16.88
N LYS A 118 28.46 0.63 -17.61
CA LYS A 118 28.09 0.10 -18.94
C LYS A 118 26.81 -0.73 -18.93
N TYR A 119 26.52 -1.44 -17.83
CA TYR A 119 25.30 -2.24 -17.67
C TYR A 119 24.19 -1.46 -16.94
N ARG A 120 24.54 -0.61 -15.96
CA ARG A 120 23.59 0.16 -15.19
C ARG A 120 22.79 1.15 -16.03
N LYS A 121 23.48 1.96 -16.86
CA LYS A 121 22.85 2.99 -17.67
C LYS A 121 21.70 2.47 -18.55
N PRO A 122 21.88 1.45 -19.41
CA PRO A 122 20.79 0.96 -20.23
C PRO A 122 19.62 0.35 -19.43
N LEU A 123 19.86 -0.09 -18.20
CA LEU A 123 18.81 -0.69 -17.39
C LEU A 123 17.87 0.31 -16.74
N CYS A 124 18.28 1.56 -16.52
CA CYS A 124 17.49 2.55 -15.77
C CYS A 124 17.22 3.87 -16.53
N CYS A 125 17.77 4.06 -17.73
CA CYS A 125 17.68 5.34 -18.45
C CYS A 125 16.23 5.78 -18.79
N ASP A 126 15.28 4.86 -18.84
CA ASP A 126 13.88 5.17 -19.15
C ASP A 126 13.04 5.43 -17.88
N PHE A 127 13.65 5.35 -16.71
CA PHE A 127 12.92 5.47 -15.45
C PHE A 127 13.49 6.53 -14.51
N ASP A 128 14.80 6.74 -14.57
CA ASP A 128 15.53 7.50 -13.58
C ASP A 128 16.24 8.71 -14.18
N THR A 129 16.40 9.76 -13.37
CA THR A 129 17.38 10.83 -13.55
C THR A 129 18.57 10.54 -12.66
N ASP A 130 19.77 10.40 -13.23
CA ASP A 130 21.04 10.26 -12.49
C ASP A 130 21.52 11.65 -12.06
N VAL A 131 21.66 11.88 -10.78
CA VAL A 131 22.13 13.15 -10.20
C VAL A 131 23.41 12.89 -9.43
N ASP A 132 24.46 13.63 -9.76
CA ASP A 132 25.82 13.44 -9.26
C ASP A 132 26.37 14.75 -8.69
N ILE A 133 27.25 14.68 -7.69
CA ILE A 133 27.95 15.87 -7.18
C ILE A 133 29.15 16.15 -8.09
N GLU A 134 29.14 17.30 -8.74
CA GLU A 134 30.23 17.70 -9.62
C GLU A 134 31.52 17.87 -8.82
N ASN A 135 32.58 17.16 -9.19
CA ASN A 135 33.92 17.30 -8.60
C ASN A 135 33.93 17.12 -7.07
N ALA A 136 33.22 16.15 -6.53
CA ALA A 136 32.91 15.97 -5.11
C ALA A 136 34.17 16.04 -4.19
N HIS A 137 35.11 15.11 -4.34
CA HIS A 137 36.25 15.00 -3.42
C HIS A 137 37.17 16.24 -3.39
N PRO A 138 37.56 16.81 -4.54
CA PRO A 138 38.32 18.08 -4.55
C PRO A 138 37.56 19.22 -3.88
N THR A 139 36.25 19.32 -4.11
CA THR A 139 35.40 20.37 -3.51
C THR A 139 35.30 20.21 -1.99
N PHE A 140 35.13 18.98 -1.50
CA PHE A 140 35.09 18.71 -0.07
C PHE A 140 36.43 18.99 0.59
N LEU A 141 37.52 18.48 0.01
CA LEU A 141 38.86 18.69 0.56
C LEU A 141 39.20 20.19 0.61
N LYS A 142 38.95 20.94 -0.47
CA LYS A 142 39.17 22.39 -0.50
C LYS A 142 38.46 23.06 0.68
N ARG A 143 37.20 22.76 0.90
CA ARG A 143 36.40 23.41 1.93
C ARG A 143 36.85 23.02 3.35
N ILE A 144 37.27 21.78 3.57
CA ILE A 144 37.83 21.32 4.86
C ILE A 144 39.15 22.03 5.13
N LEU A 145 40.05 22.11 4.14
CA LEU A 145 41.35 22.79 4.30
C LEU A 145 41.21 24.27 4.58
N GLU A 146 40.27 24.96 3.90
CA GLU A 146 39.91 26.36 4.18
C GLU A 146 39.46 26.54 5.62
N HIS A 147 38.58 25.64 6.10
CA HIS A 147 38.09 25.66 7.49
C HIS A 147 39.21 25.45 8.51
N GLU A 148 40.14 24.57 8.22
CA GLU A 148 41.28 24.22 9.06
C GLU A 148 42.48 25.18 8.92
N GLY A 149 42.40 26.16 7.98
CA GLY A 149 43.50 27.10 7.73
C GLY A 149 44.72 26.45 7.09
N ILE A 150 44.58 25.39 6.33
CA ILE A 150 45.65 24.67 5.64
C ILE A 150 45.68 25.10 4.18
N SER A 151 46.87 25.48 3.69
CA SER A 151 47.04 25.99 2.32
C SER A 151 47.25 24.85 1.31
N PHE A 152 46.43 24.86 0.23
CA PHE A 152 46.63 24.06 -0.97
C PHE A 152 46.17 24.85 -2.20
N PRO A 153 46.96 25.83 -2.67
CA PRO A 153 46.56 26.73 -3.77
C PRO A 153 46.14 26.04 -5.04
N LEU A 154 46.91 25.07 -5.52
CA LEU A 154 46.61 24.33 -6.75
C LEU A 154 45.28 23.56 -6.68
N LEU A 155 44.83 23.12 -5.48
CA LEU A 155 43.50 22.52 -5.32
C LEU A 155 42.41 23.59 -5.52
N GLY A 156 42.64 24.80 -5.00
CA GLY A 156 41.73 25.92 -5.22
C GLY A 156 41.58 26.25 -6.70
N GLU A 157 42.67 26.33 -7.42
CA GLU A 157 42.68 26.53 -8.88
C GLU A 157 41.98 25.38 -9.60
N TYR A 158 42.31 24.12 -9.27
CA TYR A 158 41.69 22.94 -9.87
C TYR A 158 40.15 22.93 -9.69
N VAL A 159 39.66 23.29 -8.54
CA VAL A 159 38.21 23.32 -8.28
C VAL A 159 37.53 24.47 -9.05
N THR A 160 38.21 25.61 -9.20
CA THR A 160 37.64 26.81 -9.86
C THR A 160 37.75 26.76 -11.38
N ASN A 161 38.94 26.35 -11.91
CA ASN A 161 39.28 26.41 -13.32
C ASN A 161 39.65 25.02 -13.87
N ARG A 162 38.85 24.02 -13.54
CA ARG A 162 39.11 22.63 -13.85
C ARG A 162 39.45 22.35 -15.31
N ALA A 163 38.80 23.06 -16.23
CA ALA A 163 39.04 22.87 -17.68
C ALA A 163 40.48 23.10 -18.06
N GLU A 164 41.22 24.00 -17.40
CA GLU A 164 42.62 24.27 -17.65
C GLU A 164 43.57 23.14 -17.18
N PHE A 165 43.11 22.28 -16.30
CA PHE A 165 43.86 21.16 -15.76
C PHE A 165 43.66 19.90 -16.59
N LEU A 166 42.57 19.80 -17.35
CA LEU A 166 42.22 18.60 -18.12
C LEU A 166 42.78 18.69 -19.53
N THR A 167 43.80 17.90 -19.78
CA THR A 167 44.42 17.74 -21.12
C THR A 167 44.47 16.26 -21.48
N ASP A 168 44.82 15.93 -22.71
CA ASP A 168 45.02 14.54 -23.16
C ASP A 168 46.09 13.81 -22.33
N ALA A 169 47.14 14.55 -21.92
CA ALA A 169 48.23 14.00 -21.10
C ALA A 169 47.84 13.93 -19.60
N THR A 170 46.88 14.72 -19.14
CA THR A 170 46.42 14.79 -17.74
C THR A 170 44.89 14.76 -17.64
N PRO A 171 44.27 13.62 -17.94
CA PRO A 171 42.82 13.45 -17.79
C PRO A 171 42.38 13.52 -16.32
N LYS A 172 41.10 13.59 -16.08
CA LYS A 172 40.49 13.70 -14.73
C LYS A 172 41.06 12.70 -13.71
N GLU A 173 41.24 11.48 -14.15
CA GLU A 173 41.76 10.37 -13.37
C GLU A 173 43.17 10.63 -12.84
N THR A 174 43.99 11.35 -13.57
CA THR A 174 45.35 11.73 -13.14
C THR A 174 45.28 12.59 -11.87
N TRP A 175 44.49 13.63 -11.86
CA TRP A 175 44.38 14.57 -10.73
C TRP A 175 43.76 13.90 -9.49
N LEU A 176 42.71 13.07 -9.66
CA LEU A 176 42.14 12.29 -8.59
C LEU A 176 43.15 11.29 -8.03
N ASN A 177 43.90 10.60 -8.89
CA ASN A 177 44.94 9.66 -8.49
C ASN A 177 46.01 10.35 -7.63
N LEU A 178 46.42 11.56 -7.98
CA LEU A 178 47.37 12.36 -7.21
C LEU A 178 46.84 12.71 -5.82
N LEU A 179 45.56 13.05 -5.69
CA LEU A 179 44.93 13.27 -4.39
C LEU A 179 44.90 12.00 -3.51
N TYR A 180 44.82 10.82 -4.14
CA TYR A 180 44.82 9.53 -3.46
C TYR A 180 46.22 8.91 -3.34
N GLY A 181 47.28 9.71 -3.46
CA GLY A 181 48.68 9.31 -3.27
C GLY A 181 49.33 8.57 -4.41
N GLY A 182 48.74 8.63 -5.58
CA GLY A 182 49.36 8.17 -6.82
C GLY A 182 50.57 9.02 -7.19
N ARG A 183 51.45 8.45 -7.98
CA ARG A 183 52.63 9.16 -8.51
C ARG A 183 52.30 9.84 -9.82
N PRO A 184 52.85 11.05 -10.11
CA PRO A 184 52.72 11.67 -11.38
C PRO A 184 53.31 10.74 -12.48
N ARG A 185 52.55 10.54 -13.55
CA ARG A 185 53.02 9.72 -14.70
C ARG A 185 54.16 10.42 -15.44
N PRO A 186 55.06 9.69 -16.10
CA PRO A 186 56.01 10.29 -17.03
C PRO A 186 55.24 11.15 -18.05
N GLY A 187 55.64 12.41 -18.23
CA GLY A 187 55.01 13.35 -19.17
C GLY A 187 53.85 14.18 -18.57
N SER A 188 53.43 14.01 -17.30
CA SER A 188 52.33 14.77 -16.69
C SER A 188 52.65 16.26 -16.43
N GLY A 189 53.89 16.71 -16.64
CA GLY A 189 54.30 18.10 -16.46
C GLY A 189 54.62 18.50 -15.00
N GLU A 190 55.13 19.72 -14.87
CA GLU A 190 55.55 20.27 -13.56
C GLU A 190 54.38 20.52 -12.63
N ARG A 191 53.28 21.04 -13.15
CA ARG A 191 52.03 21.34 -12.40
C ARG A 191 51.45 20.11 -11.69
N ALA A 192 51.52 18.93 -12.30
CA ALA A 192 51.10 17.67 -11.70
C ALA A 192 52.02 17.20 -10.56
N ARG A 193 53.30 17.44 -10.70
CA ARG A 193 54.30 17.14 -9.64
C ARG A 193 54.07 18.04 -8.44
N GLU A 194 53.94 19.33 -8.68
CA GLU A 194 53.65 20.31 -7.64
C GLU A 194 52.35 20.05 -6.92
N PHE A 195 51.29 19.73 -7.68
CA PHE A 195 50.01 19.34 -7.10
C PHE A 195 50.13 18.13 -6.16
N SER A 196 50.89 17.10 -6.54
CA SER A 196 51.14 15.93 -5.70
C SER A 196 51.87 16.28 -4.39
N VAL A 197 52.87 17.19 -4.46
CA VAL A 197 53.62 17.66 -3.29
C VAL A 197 52.69 18.43 -2.35
N GLN A 198 51.92 19.39 -2.89
CA GLN A 198 50.96 20.18 -2.08
C GLN A 198 49.87 19.28 -1.48
N ALA A 199 49.34 18.28 -2.22
CA ALA A 199 48.37 17.34 -1.73
C ALA A 199 48.88 16.53 -0.54
N ASN A 200 50.06 15.94 -0.65
CA ASN A 200 50.64 15.17 0.45
C ASN A 200 50.89 16.03 1.68
N SER A 201 51.48 17.23 1.53
CA SER A 201 51.70 18.17 2.66
C SER A 201 50.41 18.61 3.32
N ALA A 202 49.38 18.94 2.55
CA ALA A 202 48.07 19.34 3.11
C ALA A 202 47.40 18.17 3.87
N LEU A 203 47.44 16.95 3.34
CA LEU A 203 46.89 15.79 4.04
C LEU A 203 47.65 15.43 5.32
N GLU A 204 48.98 15.52 5.33
CA GLU A 204 49.78 15.34 6.53
C GLU A 204 49.40 16.34 7.63
N GLN A 205 49.26 17.62 7.29
CA GLN A 205 48.84 18.66 8.22
C GLN A 205 47.41 18.43 8.70
N LEU A 206 46.49 18.00 7.83
CA LEU A 206 45.12 17.73 8.18
C LEU A 206 44.98 16.58 9.17
N PHE A 207 45.60 15.45 8.85
CA PHE A 207 45.51 14.25 9.71
C PHE A 207 46.39 14.27 10.95
N ALA A 208 47.28 15.26 11.11
CA ALA A 208 47.94 15.58 12.36
C ALA A 208 46.99 16.29 13.35
N ARG A 209 45.84 16.84 12.90
CA ARG A 209 44.86 17.50 13.77
C ARG A 209 44.10 16.48 14.62
N PRO A 210 43.85 16.73 15.90
CA PRO A 210 43.10 15.80 16.78
C PRO A 210 41.72 15.39 16.22
N ALA A 211 41.02 16.31 15.58
CA ALA A 211 39.68 16.07 14.98
C ALA A 211 39.69 15.04 13.86
N PHE A 212 40.83 14.80 13.20
CA PHE A 212 40.97 13.88 12.07
C PHE A 212 41.78 12.62 12.40
N GLN A 213 42.31 12.52 13.64
CA GLN A 213 43.16 11.41 14.05
C GLN A 213 42.46 10.06 13.95
N THR A 214 41.16 10.00 14.21
CA THR A 214 40.36 8.77 14.10
C THR A 214 40.36 8.19 12.69
N TYR A 215 40.35 9.02 11.65
CA TYR A 215 40.45 8.55 10.26
C TYR A 215 41.84 7.97 9.99
N TYR A 216 42.89 8.61 10.51
CA TYR A 216 44.26 8.16 10.33
C TYR A 216 44.49 6.81 11.01
N ASP A 217 43.98 6.61 12.21
CA ASP A 217 44.08 5.35 12.95
C ASP A 217 43.32 4.22 12.26
N ARG A 218 42.13 4.51 11.70
CA ARG A 218 41.42 3.56 10.84
C ARG A 218 42.22 3.20 9.59
N GLY A 219 42.88 4.17 8.98
CA GLY A 219 43.76 3.94 7.84
C GLY A 219 44.91 3.02 8.16
N LYS A 220 45.57 3.21 9.34
CA LYS A 220 46.62 2.32 9.85
C LYS A 220 46.13 0.90 10.10
N GLU A 221 44.98 0.76 10.77
CA GLU A 221 44.39 -0.55 11.07
C GLU A 221 44.05 -1.35 9.82
N LYS A 222 43.48 -0.70 8.82
CA LYS A 222 43.17 -1.37 7.54
C LYS A 222 44.43 -1.83 6.82
N LYS A 223 45.52 -1.05 6.89
CA LYS A 223 46.77 -1.43 6.26
C LYS A 223 47.40 -2.62 6.98
N ARG A 224 47.38 -2.65 8.31
CA ARG A 224 47.88 -3.76 9.13
C ARG A 224 47.17 -5.08 8.79
N LYS A 225 45.86 -5.05 8.54
CA LYS A 225 45.05 -6.23 8.13
C LYS A 225 45.31 -6.66 6.68
N ARG A 226 45.99 -5.85 5.85
CA ARG A 226 46.26 -6.13 4.41
C ARG A 226 47.72 -6.42 4.13
N GLU A 227 48.62 -6.34 5.14
CA GLU A 227 50.04 -6.66 4.95
C GLU A 227 50.31 -8.11 4.56
N ASP A 228 49.29 -9.00 4.72
CA ASP A 228 49.31 -10.37 4.18
C ASP A 228 48.94 -10.45 2.67
N SER A 229 48.58 -9.36 1.99
CA SER A 229 48.25 -9.32 0.56
C SER A 229 49.10 -8.30 -0.19
N MET A 230 49.90 -8.76 -1.12
CA MET A 230 50.96 -8.06 -1.86
C MET A 230 50.59 -6.85 -2.74
N HIS A 231 49.39 -6.25 -2.64
CA HIS A 231 48.95 -5.18 -3.53
C HIS A 231 48.24 -4.01 -2.81
N SER A 232 48.99 -3.09 -2.19
CA SER A 232 48.44 -1.77 -1.82
C SER A 232 49.51 -0.68 -1.96
N ALA A 233 49.46 0.10 -3.04
CA ALA A 233 50.32 1.23 -3.30
C ALA A 233 50.06 2.49 -2.46
N SER A 234 48.92 2.58 -1.76
CA SER A 234 48.52 3.76 -0.99
C SER A 234 48.85 3.65 0.48
N GLY A 235 49.45 4.70 1.09
CA GLY A 235 49.80 4.77 2.51
C GLY A 235 48.58 4.94 3.42
N PRO A 236 48.76 4.84 4.77
CA PRO A 236 47.66 5.05 5.75
C PRO A 236 46.98 6.41 5.60
N LEU A 237 47.74 7.44 5.23
CA LEU A 237 47.28 8.79 4.98
C LEU A 237 46.19 8.87 3.90
N HIS A 238 46.41 8.22 2.76
CA HIS A 238 45.49 8.23 1.66
C HIS A 238 44.24 7.34 1.88
N THR A 239 44.41 6.29 2.69
CA THR A 239 43.24 5.51 3.17
C THR A 239 42.41 6.34 4.16
N ALA A 240 43.00 7.13 5.02
CA ALA A 240 42.34 8.06 5.92
C ALA A 240 41.57 9.13 5.12
N PHE A 241 42.20 9.67 4.08
CA PHE A 241 41.57 10.60 3.14
C PHE A 241 40.32 10.00 2.46
N ALA A 242 40.42 8.75 1.98
CA ALA A 242 39.28 8.08 1.39
C ALA A 242 38.09 7.97 2.35
N TYR A 243 38.35 7.59 3.62
CA TYR A 243 37.29 7.49 4.62
C TYR A 243 36.63 8.85 4.92
N LEU A 244 37.43 9.91 5.03
CA LEU A 244 36.91 11.26 5.21
C LEU A 244 36.03 11.70 4.04
N MET A 245 36.49 11.47 2.80
CA MET A 245 35.74 11.84 1.60
C MET A 245 34.42 11.07 1.50
N PHE A 246 34.43 9.77 1.76
CA PHE A 246 33.21 8.94 1.72
C PHE A 246 32.18 9.37 2.78
N GLU A 247 32.62 9.85 3.92
CA GLU A 247 31.72 10.38 4.93
C GLU A 247 31.13 11.74 4.51
N CYS A 248 31.93 12.60 3.87
CA CYS A 248 31.43 13.86 3.31
C CYS A 248 30.44 13.65 2.16
N GLU A 249 30.74 12.69 1.26
CA GLU A 249 29.80 12.29 0.20
C GLU A 249 28.47 11.85 0.78
N ARG A 250 28.50 10.91 1.74
CA ARG A 250 27.31 10.40 2.39
C ARG A 250 26.49 11.52 3.03
N GLU A 251 27.14 12.46 3.73
CA GLU A 251 26.46 13.60 4.33
C GLU A 251 25.77 14.49 3.29
N CYS A 252 26.47 14.87 2.24
CA CYS A 252 25.95 15.76 1.20
C CYS A 252 24.84 15.09 0.38
N VAL A 253 25.03 13.83 0.00
CA VAL A 253 24.03 13.03 -0.72
C VAL A 253 22.76 12.91 0.14
N ALA A 254 22.91 12.61 1.41
CA ALA A 254 21.80 12.44 2.31
C ALA A 254 20.99 13.74 2.51
N LEU A 255 21.66 14.88 2.70
CA LEU A 255 21.03 16.19 2.81
C LEU A 255 20.30 16.57 1.52
N ALA A 256 20.93 16.31 0.37
CA ALA A 256 20.31 16.56 -0.93
C ALA A 256 19.04 15.72 -1.13
N MET A 257 19.12 14.40 -0.85
CA MET A 257 17.99 13.49 -0.93
C MET A 257 16.86 13.90 0.03
N GLN A 258 17.18 14.26 1.28
CA GLN A 258 16.19 14.75 2.24
C GLN A 258 15.42 15.94 1.68
N LYS A 259 16.11 16.95 1.17
CA LYS A 259 15.46 18.14 0.60
C LYS A 259 14.55 17.80 -0.56
N LEU A 260 14.97 16.87 -1.42
CA LEU A 260 14.21 16.48 -2.60
C LEU A 260 13.02 15.57 -2.28
N THR A 261 13.08 14.81 -1.20
CA THR A 261 11.97 13.94 -0.76
C THR A 261 10.95 14.68 0.09
N ASP A 262 11.34 15.74 0.78
CA ASP A 262 10.45 16.57 1.61
C ASP A 262 9.53 17.46 0.76
N LYS A 263 8.43 17.89 1.39
CA LYS A 263 7.54 18.92 0.78
C LYS A 263 8.33 20.21 0.53
N PRO A 264 8.10 20.93 -0.60
CA PRO A 264 7.07 20.66 -1.61
C PRO A 264 7.47 19.69 -2.72
N TYR A 265 8.72 19.23 -2.83
CA TYR A 265 9.26 18.54 -4.00
C TYR A 265 8.80 17.08 -4.13
N LYS A 266 8.78 16.31 -3.03
CA LYS A 266 8.28 14.93 -2.93
C LYS A 266 8.85 13.95 -3.98
N HIS A 267 10.09 14.12 -4.40
CA HIS A 267 10.75 13.19 -5.31
C HIS A 267 11.00 11.84 -4.63
N LYS A 268 10.94 10.76 -5.41
CA LYS A 268 11.28 9.41 -4.94
C LYS A 268 12.70 9.08 -5.35
N ILE A 269 13.54 8.72 -4.39
CA ILE A 269 14.89 8.23 -4.65
C ILE A 269 14.81 6.74 -4.98
N SER A 270 15.37 6.34 -6.10
CA SER A 270 15.40 4.94 -6.56
C SER A 270 16.70 4.22 -6.20
N ALA A 271 17.86 4.89 -6.27
CA ALA A 271 19.15 4.29 -5.93
C ALA A 271 20.13 5.32 -5.35
N VAL A 272 21.08 4.86 -4.53
CA VAL A 272 22.24 5.67 -4.09
C VAL A 272 23.50 5.13 -4.73
N ILE A 273 24.24 5.99 -5.43
CA ILE A 273 25.39 5.59 -6.25
C ILE A 273 26.59 6.49 -5.92
N HIS A 274 27.38 6.06 -4.96
CA HIS A 274 28.60 6.76 -4.50
C HIS A 274 28.34 8.23 -4.12
N ASP A 275 28.81 9.18 -4.94
CA ASP A 275 28.68 10.63 -4.80
C ASP A 275 27.41 11.19 -5.45
N GLY A 276 26.45 10.31 -5.79
CA GLY A 276 25.19 10.65 -6.43
C GLY A 276 24.03 9.75 -6.03
N PHE A 277 22.91 9.98 -6.68
CA PHE A 277 21.69 9.20 -6.49
C PHE A 277 20.78 9.27 -7.72
N HIS A 278 19.94 8.28 -7.87
CA HIS A 278 18.91 8.28 -8.89
C HIS A 278 17.56 8.75 -8.32
N ILE A 279 16.85 9.53 -9.11
CA ILE A 279 15.48 9.96 -8.84
C ILE A 279 14.56 9.24 -9.82
N ALA A 280 13.54 8.56 -9.32
CA ALA A 280 12.53 7.83 -10.11
C ALA A 280 11.61 8.82 -10.86
N ASN A 281 12.18 9.65 -11.72
CA ASN A 281 11.51 10.65 -12.56
C ASN A 281 12.47 11.09 -13.66
N LEU A 282 12.02 11.13 -14.91
CA LEU A 282 12.83 11.57 -16.05
C LEU A 282 12.95 13.11 -16.14
N HIS A 283 12.01 13.84 -15.53
CA HIS A 283 11.92 15.31 -15.62
C HIS A 283 12.04 15.95 -14.24
N VAL A 284 13.27 16.02 -13.72
CA VAL A 284 13.56 16.71 -12.46
C VAL A 284 13.90 18.17 -12.79
N PRO A 285 13.15 19.19 -12.29
CA PRO A 285 13.47 20.59 -12.52
C PRO A 285 14.82 20.99 -11.91
N ASP A 286 15.60 21.80 -12.60
CA ASP A 286 16.91 22.25 -12.12
C ASP A 286 16.79 23.09 -10.84
N GLU A 287 15.70 23.83 -10.70
CA GLU A 287 15.42 24.63 -9.50
C GLU A 287 15.31 23.76 -8.24
N HIS A 288 14.82 22.51 -8.34
CA HIS A 288 14.77 21.57 -7.24
C HIS A 288 16.19 21.14 -6.82
N LEU A 289 17.08 20.91 -7.80
CA LEU A 289 18.49 20.62 -7.53
C LEU A 289 19.19 21.81 -6.87
N ARG A 290 18.93 23.05 -7.35
CA ARG A 290 19.47 24.28 -6.72
C ARG A 290 18.96 24.48 -5.29
N ALA A 291 17.73 24.09 -5.00
CA ALA A 291 17.21 24.13 -3.64
C ALA A 291 17.89 23.07 -2.73
N ALA A 292 18.22 21.90 -3.27
CA ALA A 292 18.98 20.88 -2.55
C ALA A 292 20.42 21.34 -2.28
N GLU A 293 21.10 21.94 -3.24
CA GLU A 293 22.44 22.54 -3.05
C GLU A 293 22.47 23.58 -1.94
N LYS A 294 21.50 24.49 -1.93
CA LYS A 294 21.35 25.51 -0.87
C LYS A 294 21.14 24.86 0.50
N HIS A 295 20.37 23.77 0.55
CA HIS A 295 20.13 23.03 1.78
C HIS A 295 21.42 22.35 2.29
N VAL A 296 22.17 21.71 1.39
CA VAL A 296 23.47 21.11 1.73
C VAL A 296 24.42 22.16 2.26
N LYS A 297 24.54 23.33 1.60
CA LYS A 297 25.38 24.43 2.10
C LYS A 297 24.95 24.90 3.49
N ALA A 298 23.64 24.98 3.77
CA ALA A 298 23.12 25.44 5.04
C ALA A 298 23.35 24.44 6.18
N GLU A 299 23.21 23.14 5.90
CA GLU A 299 23.10 22.10 6.93
C GLU A 299 24.36 21.24 7.10
N SER A 300 25.27 21.17 6.10
CA SER A 300 26.47 20.34 6.19
C SER A 300 27.52 20.93 7.15
N ARG A 301 28.33 20.04 7.76
CA ARG A 301 29.34 20.35 8.79
C ARG A 301 30.27 21.51 8.42
N TYR A 302 30.70 21.52 7.17
CA TYR A 302 31.67 22.51 6.66
C TYR A 302 31.03 23.50 5.70
N ASN A 303 29.70 23.60 5.64
CA ASN A 303 28.95 24.42 4.69
C ASN A 303 29.40 24.12 3.23
N PHE A 304 29.39 22.86 2.84
CA PHE A 304 29.82 22.42 1.52
C PHE A 304 29.03 23.08 0.41
N GLU A 305 29.71 23.78 -0.47
CA GLU A 305 29.14 24.35 -1.70
C GLU A 305 29.25 23.31 -2.81
N ILE A 306 28.26 22.45 -2.92
CA ILE A 306 28.20 21.43 -3.97
C ILE A 306 27.44 21.96 -5.19
N LYS A 307 27.68 21.33 -6.33
CA LYS A 307 26.86 21.49 -7.54
C LYS A 307 26.33 20.13 -7.95
N LEU A 308 25.00 20.02 -8.03
CA LEU A 308 24.31 18.82 -8.49
C LEU A 308 24.13 18.88 -10.01
N VAL A 309 24.57 17.86 -10.72
CA VAL A 309 24.49 17.79 -12.18
C VAL A 309 23.76 16.52 -12.59
N LYS A 310 22.89 16.64 -13.58
CA LYS A 310 22.25 15.50 -14.20
C LYS A 310 23.22 14.82 -15.15
N LYS A 311 23.37 13.51 -15.03
CA LYS A 311 24.16 12.71 -15.97
C LYS A 311 23.25 12.11 -17.03
N ASP A 312 23.71 12.14 -18.25
CA ASP A 312 23.01 11.50 -19.35
C ASP A 312 23.09 9.97 -19.23
N LEU A 313 21.98 9.35 -18.86
CA LEU A 313 21.83 7.90 -18.81
C LEU A 313 21.62 7.29 -20.21
N THR A 314 21.18 8.07 -21.19
CA THR A 314 20.92 7.57 -22.55
C THR A 314 22.19 7.39 -23.37
N ASN A 315 23.26 8.10 -23.00
CA ASN A 315 24.56 7.96 -23.65
C ASN A 315 25.30 6.75 -23.07
N PHE A 316 25.09 5.59 -23.69
CA PHE A 316 25.80 4.34 -23.41
C PHE A 316 26.14 3.61 -24.74
N ASP A 317 27.14 2.72 -24.68
CA ASP A 317 27.46 1.86 -25.79
C ASP A 317 26.33 0.84 -26.03
N THR A 318 25.64 0.99 -27.16
CA THR A 318 24.51 0.11 -27.51
C THR A 318 24.95 -1.32 -27.84
N SER A 319 26.26 -1.57 -28.10
CA SER A 319 26.77 -2.91 -28.32
C SER A 319 26.57 -3.84 -27.12
N VAL A 320 26.51 -3.30 -25.89
CA VAL A 320 26.24 -4.07 -24.69
C VAL A 320 24.85 -4.74 -24.69
N LEU A 321 23.93 -4.20 -25.48
CA LEU A 321 22.58 -4.76 -25.64
C LEU A 321 22.58 -5.94 -26.64
N GLY A 322 23.63 -6.08 -27.43
CA GLY A 322 23.67 -7.04 -28.53
C GLY A 322 22.70 -6.71 -29.68
N PRO A 323 22.52 -7.62 -30.61
CA PRO A 323 21.61 -7.41 -31.72
C PRO A 323 20.20 -7.12 -31.21
N ASP A 324 19.57 -6.10 -31.74
CA ASP A 324 18.23 -5.70 -31.37
C ASP A 324 17.24 -6.74 -31.91
N ASN A 325 16.75 -7.60 -31.03
CA ASN A 325 15.67 -8.51 -31.38
C ASN A 325 14.31 -7.79 -31.52
N SER A 326 14.25 -6.47 -31.27
CA SER A 326 13.10 -5.62 -31.61
C SER A 326 13.00 -5.43 -33.14
N MET A 327 14.05 -5.75 -33.87
CA MET A 327 14.02 -5.98 -35.32
C MET A 327 13.38 -7.33 -35.70
N LEU A 328 12.72 -8.02 -34.77
CA LEU A 328 11.69 -8.97 -35.15
C LEU A 328 10.53 -8.14 -35.71
N GLY A 329 10.61 -7.80 -36.98
CA GLY A 329 9.46 -7.26 -37.70
C GLY A 329 8.23 -8.13 -37.46
N GLY A 330 7.03 -7.58 -37.63
CA GLY A 330 5.80 -8.32 -37.44
C GLY A 330 5.20 -8.19 -36.05
N ASP A 331 4.31 -9.12 -35.72
CA ASP A 331 3.41 -9.03 -34.56
C ASP A 331 4.13 -8.91 -33.21
N ALA A 332 5.19 -9.70 -33.00
CA ALA A 332 5.92 -9.72 -31.74
C ALA A 332 6.77 -8.46 -31.51
N GLY A 333 7.44 -7.97 -32.58
CA GLY A 333 8.22 -6.73 -32.53
C GLY A 333 7.34 -5.52 -32.23
N ASN A 334 6.26 -5.36 -32.94
CA ASN A 334 5.31 -4.28 -32.74
C ASN A 334 4.64 -4.36 -31.35
N ALA A 335 4.35 -5.56 -30.84
CA ALA A 335 3.81 -5.76 -29.49
C ALA A 335 4.79 -5.26 -28.41
N LEU A 336 6.07 -5.56 -28.54
CA LEU A 336 7.09 -5.12 -27.59
C LEU A 336 7.33 -3.61 -27.65
N LEU A 337 7.35 -3.03 -28.86
CA LEU A 337 7.45 -1.58 -29.05
C LEU A 337 6.27 -0.85 -28.41
N TRP A 338 5.05 -1.34 -28.65
CA TRP A 338 3.84 -0.77 -28.05
C TRP A 338 3.87 -0.86 -26.52
N LEU A 339 4.22 -2.03 -25.95
CA LEU A 339 4.34 -2.19 -24.50
C LEU A 339 5.38 -1.23 -23.89
N GLY A 340 6.51 -1.07 -24.55
CA GLY A 340 7.56 -0.12 -24.16
C GLY A 340 7.05 1.31 -24.16
N TYR A 341 6.38 1.71 -25.23
CA TYR A 341 5.78 3.03 -25.39
C TYR A 341 4.73 3.31 -24.29
N MET A 342 3.82 2.37 -24.02
CA MET A 342 2.79 2.52 -23.01
C MET A 342 3.38 2.59 -21.60
N ARG A 343 4.37 1.75 -21.30
CA ARG A 343 5.07 1.79 -20.00
C ARG A 343 5.81 3.11 -19.77
N ALA A 344 6.40 3.68 -20.82
CA ALA A 344 7.04 4.99 -20.74
C ALA A 344 6.03 6.11 -20.39
N GLN A 345 4.76 5.94 -20.71
CA GLN A 345 3.67 6.85 -20.33
C GLN A 345 3.04 6.51 -18.97
N GLY A 346 3.62 5.57 -18.21
CA GLY A 346 3.15 5.19 -16.87
C GLY A 346 2.07 4.14 -16.84
N HIS A 347 1.69 3.55 -17.99
CA HIS A 347 0.78 2.41 -18.01
C HIS A 347 1.48 1.15 -17.50
N GLU A 348 0.75 0.31 -16.77
CA GLU A 348 1.23 -0.99 -16.32
C GLU A 348 0.23 -2.08 -16.70
N PHE A 349 0.76 -3.28 -16.93
CA PHE A 349 -0.03 -4.42 -17.37
C PHE A 349 0.26 -5.64 -16.51
N LEU A 350 -0.77 -6.35 -16.10
CA LEU A 350 -0.68 -7.57 -15.32
C LEU A 350 -1.69 -8.58 -15.84
N ARG A 351 -1.27 -9.80 -16.10
CA ARG A 351 -2.14 -10.88 -16.56
C ARG A 351 -2.50 -11.82 -15.40
N SER A 352 -3.78 -12.12 -15.27
CA SER A 352 -4.28 -13.14 -14.35
C SER A 352 -5.12 -14.16 -15.14
N GLY A 353 -4.56 -15.33 -15.39
CA GLY A 353 -5.19 -16.31 -16.28
C GLY A 353 -5.40 -15.76 -17.69
N LYS A 354 -6.66 -15.63 -18.10
CA LYS A 354 -7.08 -15.08 -19.42
C LYS A 354 -7.32 -13.56 -19.39
N ASP A 355 -7.35 -12.95 -18.23
CA ASP A 355 -7.62 -11.53 -18.06
C ASP A 355 -6.31 -10.72 -18.07
N VAL A 356 -6.33 -9.58 -18.75
CA VAL A 356 -5.28 -8.56 -18.69
C VAL A 356 -5.83 -7.37 -17.91
N HIS A 357 -5.15 -7.05 -16.81
CA HIS A 357 -5.41 -5.87 -16.00
C HIS A 357 -4.47 -4.77 -16.46
N TRP A 358 -5.04 -3.65 -16.85
CA TRP A 358 -4.33 -2.52 -17.42
C TRP A 358 -4.48 -1.29 -16.53
N TYR A 359 -3.37 -0.87 -15.90
CA TYR A 359 -3.34 0.38 -15.16
C TYR A 359 -3.30 1.57 -16.11
N ARG A 360 -4.21 2.49 -15.92
CA ARG A 360 -4.35 3.71 -16.69
C ARG A 360 -4.02 4.91 -15.81
N PRO A 361 -2.90 5.63 -16.07
CA PRO A 361 -2.47 6.78 -15.26
C PRO A 361 -3.51 7.89 -15.21
N ASP A 362 -4.24 8.12 -16.32
CA ASP A 362 -5.33 9.08 -16.43
C ASP A 362 -6.51 8.76 -15.50
N GLN A 363 -6.73 7.49 -15.23
CA GLN A 363 -7.78 7.01 -14.34
C GLN A 363 -7.27 6.65 -12.94
N GLY A 364 -5.98 6.39 -12.77
CA GLY A 364 -5.37 6.01 -11.51
C GLY A 364 -5.75 4.62 -11.01
N ILE A 365 -6.37 3.77 -11.83
CA ILE A 365 -6.82 2.41 -11.48
C ILE A 365 -6.57 1.42 -12.62
N TYR A 366 -6.66 0.13 -12.30
CA TYR A 366 -6.65 -0.96 -13.25
C TYR A 366 -8.04 -1.21 -13.84
N GLY A 367 -8.13 -1.27 -15.17
CA GLY A 367 -9.29 -1.76 -15.88
C GLY A 367 -9.09 -3.16 -16.44
N LYS A 368 -10.18 -3.90 -16.64
CA LYS A 368 -10.19 -5.14 -17.41
C LYS A 368 -10.55 -4.91 -18.89
N ASP A 369 -10.80 -3.67 -19.23
CA ASP A 369 -11.25 -3.27 -20.57
C ASP A 369 -10.07 -3.30 -21.56
N TRP A 370 -9.62 -4.51 -21.85
CA TRP A 370 -8.63 -4.77 -22.88
C TRP A 370 -9.15 -4.43 -24.29
N GLY A 371 -10.46 -4.29 -24.46
CA GLY A 371 -11.07 -3.84 -25.72
C GLY A 371 -10.77 -2.38 -26.05
N SER A 372 -10.47 -1.54 -25.04
CA SER A 372 -10.14 -0.12 -25.22
C SER A 372 -8.69 0.16 -25.63
N TRP A 373 -7.85 -0.86 -25.80
CA TRP A 373 -6.44 -0.70 -26.18
C TRP A 373 -6.25 -0.12 -27.61
N LEU A 374 -7.22 -0.30 -28.48
CA LEU A 374 -7.13 0.03 -29.90
C LEU A 374 -6.80 1.50 -30.18
N PRO A 375 -7.47 2.49 -29.56
CA PRO A 375 -7.11 3.90 -29.76
C PRO A 375 -5.65 4.21 -29.38
N PHE A 376 -5.13 3.53 -28.39
CA PHE A 376 -3.73 3.69 -27.96
C PHE A 376 -2.76 3.02 -28.95
N ALA A 377 -3.13 1.88 -29.52
CA ALA A 377 -2.33 1.25 -30.59
C ALA A 377 -2.31 2.14 -31.83
N GLN A 378 -3.45 2.74 -32.22
CA GLN A 378 -3.54 3.64 -33.35
C GLN A 378 -2.74 4.94 -33.19
N GLN A 379 -2.50 5.38 -31.98
CA GLN A 379 -1.75 6.61 -31.67
C GLN A 379 -0.27 6.35 -31.35
N CYS A 380 0.16 5.09 -31.29
CA CYS A 380 1.53 4.75 -30.94
C CYS A 380 2.46 4.99 -32.15
N PRO A 381 3.41 5.94 -32.06
CA PRO A 381 4.32 6.26 -33.17
C PRO A 381 5.44 5.22 -33.34
N CYS A 382 5.57 4.26 -32.42
CA CYS A 382 6.66 3.32 -32.36
C CYS A 382 6.40 2.01 -33.12
N ILE A 383 5.14 1.75 -33.55
CA ILE A 383 4.77 0.54 -34.28
C ILE A 383 4.60 0.83 -35.76
N ASP A 384 4.74 -0.21 -36.59
CA ASP A 384 4.57 -0.09 -38.04
C ASP A 384 3.18 0.43 -38.39
N GLU A 385 3.07 1.27 -39.43
CA GLU A 385 1.83 1.92 -39.85
C GLU A 385 0.69 0.92 -40.12
N GLU A 386 1.03 -0.26 -40.64
CA GLU A 386 0.06 -1.34 -40.86
C GLU A 386 -0.65 -1.78 -39.57
N TYR A 387 0.06 -1.78 -38.43
CA TYR A 387 -0.48 -2.13 -37.11
C TYR A 387 -1.33 -1.02 -36.51
N GLN A 388 -1.18 0.20 -36.98
CA GLN A 388 -2.07 1.31 -36.58
C GLN A 388 -3.43 1.25 -37.25
N VAL A 389 -3.54 0.71 -38.47
CA VAL A 389 -4.74 0.76 -39.31
C VAL A 389 -5.39 -0.60 -39.56
N SER A 390 -4.64 -1.70 -39.57
CA SER A 390 -5.12 -3.04 -39.89
C SER A 390 -5.65 -3.79 -38.67
N THR A 391 -6.97 -4.06 -38.65
CA THR A 391 -7.60 -4.84 -37.55
C THR A 391 -6.98 -6.25 -37.41
N ARG A 392 -6.55 -6.85 -38.53
CA ARG A 392 -5.88 -8.17 -38.50
C ARG A 392 -4.55 -8.09 -37.77
N CYS A 393 -3.69 -7.15 -38.17
CA CYS A 393 -2.38 -6.96 -37.55
C CYS A 393 -2.52 -6.60 -36.06
N GLN A 394 -3.49 -5.73 -35.71
CA GLN A 394 -3.80 -5.37 -34.34
C GLN A 394 -4.22 -6.59 -33.49
N LYS A 395 -5.04 -7.48 -34.06
CA LYS A 395 -5.43 -8.72 -33.37
C LYS A 395 -4.22 -9.62 -33.10
N MET A 396 -3.37 -9.82 -34.08
CA MET A 396 -2.16 -10.64 -33.94
C MET A 396 -1.17 -10.02 -32.94
N MET A 397 -0.96 -8.70 -33.00
CA MET A 397 -0.15 -7.97 -32.05
C MET A 397 -0.71 -8.11 -30.61
N ARG A 398 -2.03 -8.02 -30.44
CA ARG A 398 -2.69 -8.21 -29.16
C ARG A 398 -2.42 -9.58 -28.54
N GLU A 399 -2.41 -10.64 -29.33
CA GLU A 399 -2.06 -12.00 -28.90
C GLU A 399 -0.59 -12.07 -28.42
N GLN A 400 0.31 -11.39 -29.12
CA GLN A 400 1.71 -11.29 -28.70
C GLN A 400 1.88 -10.46 -27.43
N ILE A 401 1.19 -9.32 -27.29
CA ILE A 401 1.19 -8.51 -26.06
C ILE A 401 0.79 -9.38 -24.88
N PHE A 402 -0.26 -10.20 -25.04
CA PHE A 402 -0.74 -11.10 -23.99
C PHE A 402 0.36 -12.08 -23.52
N GLY A 403 1.21 -12.54 -24.43
CA GLY A 403 2.36 -13.41 -24.11
C GLY A 403 3.51 -12.70 -23.36
N HIS A 404 3.66 -11.40 -23.55
CA HIS A 404 4.76 -10.60 -22.99
C HIS A 404 4.39 -9.85 -21.69
N VAL A 405 3.10 -9.86 -21.30
CA VAL A 405 2.65 -9.25 -20.05
C VAL A 405 2.99 -10.16 -18.87
N GLU A 406 3.37 -9.56 -17.74
CA GLU A 406 3.58 -10.29 -16.49
C GLU A 406 2.39 -11.17 -16.17
N SER A 407 2.63 -12.46 -15.93
CA SER A 407 1.60 -13.43 -15.59
C SER A 407 1.67 -13.79 -14.11
N ALA A 408 0.53 -13.67 -13.42
CA ALA A 408 0.29 -14.24 -12.11
C ALA A 408 -0.77 -15.34 -12.21
N THR A 409 -0.77 -16.28 -11.30
CA THR A 409 -1.94 -17.14 -11.10
C THR A 409 -3.11 -16.31 -10.59
N SER A 410 -4.34 -16.80 -10.72
CA SER A 410 -5.51 -16.07 -10.22
C SER A 410 -5.42 -15.84 -8.70
N GLY A 411 -4.99 -16.83 -7.93
CA GLY A 411 -4.78 -16.71 -6.49
C GLY A 411 -3.71 -15.66 -6.15
N GLU A 412 -2.53 -15.70 -6.78
CA GLU A 412 -1.48 -14.70 -6.58
C GLU A 412 -1.96 -13.28 -6.89
N PHE A 413 -2.71 -13.11 -7.98
CA PHE A 413 -3.26 -11.80 -8.33
C PHE A 413 -4.22 -11.29 -7.25
N HIS A 414 -5.19 -12.11 -6.83
CA HIS A 414 -6.15 -11.72 -5.80
C HIS A 414 -5.49 -11.50 -4.44
N ARG A 415 -4.43 -12.24 -4.12
CA ARG A 415 -3.63 -11.99 -2.91
C ARG A 415 -2.94 -10.62 -2.97
N ARG A 416 -2.33 -10.28 -4.09
CA ARG A 416 -1.71 -8.95 -4.28
C ARG A 416 -2.74 -7.81 -4.17
N VAL A 417 -3.95 -7.98 -4.73
CA VAL A 417 -5.04 -7.00 -4.58
C VAL A 417 -5.43 -6.87 -3.11
N PHE A 418 -5.61 -7.98 -2.41
CA PHE A 418 -5.96 -7.99 -1.01
C PHE A 418 -4.91 -7.26 -0.16
N ASP A 419 -3.63 -7.57 -0.31
CA ASP A 419 -2.55 -6.98 0.48
C ASP A 419 -2.33 -5.49 0.13
N SER A 420 -2.38 -5.12 -1.15
CA SER A 420 -2.09 -3.75 -1.59
C SER A 420 -3.22 -2.77 -1.30
N THR A 421 -4.46 -3.24 -1.18
CA THR A 421 -5.63 -2.39 -0.92
C THR A 421 -6.03 -2.36 0.56
N HIS A 422 -5.46 -3.21 1.41
CA HIS A 422 -5.69 -3.18 2.85
C HIS A 422 -5.27 -1.83 3.44
N ARG A 423 -6.12 -1.24 4.26
CA ARG A 423 -5.99 0.11 4.84
C ARG A 423 -5.82 1.23 3.81
N ARG A 424 -6.37 1.03 2.61
CA ARG A 424 -6.41 2.04 1.56
C ARG A 424 -7.75 2.03 0.86
N ILE A 425 -8.16 3.21 0.38
CA ILE A 425 -9.34 3.35 -0.48
C ILE A 425 -9.08 4.39 -1.56
N ALA A 426 -9.45 4.07 -2.81
CA ALA A 426 -9.34 5.01 -3.92
C ALA A 426 -10.59 5.86 -4.04
N PHE A 427 -10.42 7.19 -3.95
CA PHE A 427 -11.38 8.22 -4.28
C PHE A 427 -11.17 8.72 -5.72
N ARG A 428 -11.99 9.63 -6.22
CA ARG A 428 -11.78 10.21 -7.55
C ARG A 428 -10.47 11.02 -7.64
N ASN A 429 -10.08 11.67 -6.55
CA ASN A 429 -8.94 12.59 -6.46
C ASN A 429 -7.68 12.00 -5.83
N GLY A 430 -7.61 10.70 -5.56
CA GLY A 430 -6.43 10.03 -4.99
C GLY A 430 -6.77 8.80 -4.18
N VAL A 431 -5.77 8.23 -3.53
CA VAL A 431 -5.92 7.10 -2.62
C VAL A 431 -5.74 7.58 -1.19
N TYR A 432 -6.74 7.36 -0.34
CA TYR A 432 -6.57 7.62 1.08
C TYR A 432 -5.87 6.42 1.73
N ASP A 433 -4.74 6.67 2.37
CA ASP A 433 -3.95 5.69 3.10
C ASP A 433 -4.22 5.86 4.60
N PHE A 434 -4.95 4.92 5.20
CA PHE A 434 -5.33 4.97 6.62
C PHE A 434 -4.13 4.78 7.57
N GLU A 435 -3.05 4.17 7.13
CA GLU A 435 -1.83 4.06 7.94
C GLU A 435 -1.07 5.40 8.01
N LYS A 436 -1.12 6.16 6.91
CA LYS A 436 -0.50 7.48 6.82
C LYS A 436 -1.42 8.59 7.33
N GLY A 437 -2.72 8.36 7.33
CA GLY A 437 -3.72 9.37 7.65
C GLY A 437 -3.82 10.50 6.61
N GLU A 438 -3.45 10.24 5.34
CA GLU A 438 -3.42 11.26 4.29
C GLU A 438 -3.88 10.72 2.93
N LEU A 439 -4.35 11.65 2.08
CA LEU A 439 -4.61 11.37 0.67
C LEU A 439 -3.28 11.38 -0.09
N VAL A 440 -2.98 10.30 -0.78
CA VAL A 440 -1.79 10.12 -1.62
C VAL A 440 -2.17 10.00 -3.10
N ASP A 441 -1.21 10.24 -3.98
CA ASP A 441 -1.42 10.08 -5.41
C ASP A 441 -1.69 8.62 -5.81
N PHE A 442 -2.36 8.43 -6.93
CA PHE A 442 -2.57 7.11 -7.50
C PHE A 442 -1.25 6.42 -7.84
N SER A 443 -1.17 5.12 -7.61
CA SER A 443 -0.01 4.29 -7.97
C SER A 443 -0.46 2.96 -8.54
N PRO A 444 0.21 2.43 -9.56
CA PRO A 444 -0.03 1.07 -10.04
C PRO A 444 0.25 0.00 -8.98
N ASP A 445 1.01 0.32 -7.93
CA ASP A 445 1.32 -0.62 -6.85
C ASP A 445 0.11 -0.94 -5.96
N TYR A 446 -0.94 -0.10 -5.98
CA TYR A 446 -2.12 -0.30 -5.13
C TYR A 446 -3.16 -1.26 -5.70
N LEU A 447 -3.04 -1.65 -6.97
CA LEU A 447 -3.90 -2.61 -7.67
C LEU A 447 -5.42 -2.35 -7.53
N PHE A 448 -5.84 -1.10 -7.36
CA PHE A 448 -7.26 -0.76 -7.38
C PHE A 448 -7.85 -0.92 -8.78
N ASP A 449 -9.04 -1.54 -8.86
CA ASP A 449 -9.85 -1.65 -10.07
C ASP A 449 -11.10 -0.76 -10.02
N ARG A 450 -11.26 0.01 -8.95
CA ARG A 450 -12.44 0.83 -8.66
C ARG A 450 -12.10 2.04 -7.81
N LYS A 451 -12.98 3.05 -7.87
CA LYS A 451 -12.93 4.25 -7.04
C LYS A 451 -14.29 4.48 -6.39
N ALA A 452 -14.31 5.18 -5.25
CA ALA A 452 -15.53 5.75 -4.71
C ALA A 452 -16.14 6.77 -5.69
N ASN A 453 -17.43 7.00 -5.59
CA ASN A 453 -18.16 7.91 -6.49
C ASN A 453 -17.89 9.39 -6.21
N VAL A 454 -17.09 9.71 -5.20
CA VAL A 454 -16.85 11.07 -4.71
C VAL A 454 -15.36 11.33 -4.56
N ASP A 455 -15.01 12.61 -4.41
CA ASP A 455 -13.70 13.05 -3.96
C ASP A 455 -13.59 12.93 -2.43
N TYR A 456 -12.38 12.81 -1.90
CA TYR A 456 -12.12 13.04 -0.49
C TYR A 456 -11.88 14.53 -0.24
N ASN A 457 -12.66 15.12 0.67
CA ASN A 457 -12.53 16.53 1.08
C ASN A 457 -12.73 16.70 2.59
N PRO A 458 -11.68 16.88 3.38
CA PRO A 458 -11.75 16.97 4.84
C PRO A 458 -12.36 18.29 5.37
N ASN A 459 -12.69 19.26 4.50
CA ASN A 459 -13.10 20.60 4.91
C ASN A 459 -14.62 20.81 5.03
N LEU A 460 -15.42 19.74 4.95
CA LEU A 460 -16.89 19.80 4.98
C LEU A 460 -17.45 19.57 6.40
N VAL A 461 -16.82 20.11 7.43
CA VAL A 461 -17.06 19.79 8.84
C VAL A 461 -18.52 20.00 9.29
N GLU A 462 -19.17 21.07 8.86
CA GLU A 462 -20.57 21.33 9.26
C GLU A 462 -21.53 20.33 8.60
N LEU A 463 -21.27 19.99 7.36
CA LEU A 463 -22.06 19.01 6.62
C LEU A 463 -21.82 17.59 7.15
N GLU A 464 -20.60 17.27 7.57
CA GLU A 464 -20.28 16.01 8.27
C GLU A 464 -21.09 15.85 9.57
N LYS A 465 -21.22 16.91 10.37
CA LYS A 465 -22.04 16.91 11.60
C LYS A 465 -23.51 16.63 11.28
N GLU A 466 -24.02 17.27 10.23
CA GLU A 466 -25.41 17.07 9.82
C GLU A 466 -25.66 15.64 9.31
N VAL A 467 -24.71 15.09 8.53
CA VAL A 467 -24.74 13.69 8.08
C VAL A 467 -24.67 12.72 9.27
N TYR A 468 -23.78 12.97 10.24
CA TYR A 468 -23.68 12.17 11.44
C TYR A 468 -24.98 12.16 12.24
N GLN A 469 -25.57 13.34 12.45
CA GLN A 469 -26.84 13.47 13.15
C GLN A 469 -27.94 12.67 12.46
N LYS A 470 -28.14 12.87 11.15
CA LYS A 470 -29.27 12.28 10.42
C LYS A 470 -29.13 10.78 10.15
N LEU A 471 -27.90 10.28 9.88
CA LEU A 471 -27.68 8.88 9.50
C LEU A 471 -27.28 7.97 10.66
N PHE A 472 -26.84 8.54 11.80
CA PHE A 472 -26.43 7.75 12.95
C PHE A 472 -27.24 8.10 14.18
N VAL A 473 -27.13 9.30 14.70
CA VAL A 473 -27.78 9.68 15.98
C VAL A 473 -29.31 9.54 15.90
N ASP A 474 -29.92 10.05 14.85
CA ASP A 474 -31.37 9.98 14.67
C ASP A 474 -31.88 8.54 14.49
N ILE A 475 -31.07 7.63 13.98
CA ILE A 475 -31.46 6.24 13.69
C ILE A 475 -31.23 5.33 14.91
N VAL A 476 -30.00 5.37 15.50
CA VAL A 476 -29.55 4.40 16.52
C VAL A 476 -29.16 5.03 17.85
N GLY A 477 -29.24 6.37 17.98
CA GLY A 477 -28.80 7.13 19.16
C GLY A 477 -27.31 7.43 19.14
N GLU A 478 -26.88 8.34 20.02
CA GLU A 478 -25.53 8.90 20.00
C GLU A 478 -24.46 7.84 20.32
N GLU A 479 -24.61 7.10 21.42
CA GLU A 479 -23.61 6.11 21.88
C GLU A 479 -23.44 4.95 20.88
N VAL A 480 -24.55 4.40 20.38
CA VAL A 480 -24.54 3.34 19.39
C VAL A 480 -24.07 3.88 18.02
N GLY A 481 -24.44 5.12 17.69
CA GLY A 481 -24.03 5.83 16.48
C GLY A 481 -22.52 6.03 16.41
N GLU A 482 -21.88 6.43 17.52
CA GLU A 482 -20.42 6.56 17.60
C GLU A 482 -19.72 5.20 17.43
N TYR A 483 -20.19 4.15 18.03
CA TYR A 483 -19.69 2.80 17.82
C TYR A 483 -19.85 2.33 16.37
N PHE A 484 -21.05 2.54 15.82
CA PHE A 484 -21.40 2.04 14.49
C PHE A 484 -20.62 2.75 13.38
N ILE A 485 -20.42 4.06 13.48
CA ILE A 485 -19.62 4.79 12.50
C ILE A 485 -18.16 4.33 12.50
N LYS A 486 -17.56 4.06 13.67
CA LYS A 486 -16.21 3.50 13.79
C LYS A 486 -16.14 2.10 13.17
N LEU A 487 -17.15 1.28 13.35
CA LEU A 487 -17.25 -0.04 12.75
C LEU A 487 -17.31 0.03 11.21
N LEU A 488 -18.12 0.96 10.66
CA LEU A 488 -18.18 1.21 9.22
C LEU A 488 -16.87 1.79 8.69
N ALA A 489 -16.22 2.67 9.42
CA ALA A 489 -14.92 3.24 9.06
C ALA A 489 -13.83 2.17 8.95
N ARG A 490 -13.81 1.22 9.88
CA ARG A 490 -12.91 0.05 9.81
C ARG A 490 -13.25 -0.87 8.64
N GLY A 491 -14.54 -1.09 8.37
CA GLY A 491 -14.98 -1.78 7.15
C GLY A 491 -14.51 -1.08 5.88
N LEU A 492 -14.55 0.26 5.84
CA LEU A 492 -14.06 1.07 4.72
C LEU A 492 -12.54 0.92 4.52
N ALA A 493 -11.78 0.83 5.61
CA ALA A 493 -10.33 0.55 5.57
C ALA A 493 -10.02 -0.92 5.19
N GLY A 494 -11.01 -1.81 5.23
CA GLY A 494 -10.83 -3.24 4.95
C GLY A 494 -10.23 -4.02 6.11
N GLU A 495 -10.56 -3.65 7.35
CA GLU A 495 -10.09 -4.32 8.59
C GLU A 495 -10.81 -5.67 8.80
N TYR A 496 -10.42 -6.63 8.01
CA TYR A 496 -10.99 -7.99 8.01
C TYR A 496 -10.73 -8.77 9.31
N GLU A 497 -9.66 -8.45 10.05
CA GLU A 497 -9.30 -9.11 11.31
C GLU A 497 -10.31 -8.85 12.43
N ASP A 498 -11.19 -7.85 12.29
CA ASP A 498 -12.27 -7.59 13.22
C ASP A 498 -13.27 -8.74 13.30
N LYS A 499 -13.34 -9.56 12.26
CA LYS A 499 -14.28 -10.70 12.14
C LYS A 499 -15.72 -10.29 12.44
N ALA A 500 -16.09 -9.05 12.08
CA ALA A 500 -17.40 -8.49 12.37
C ALA A 500 -18.43 -8.88 11.30
N PHE A 501 -19.64 -9.19 11.76
CA PHE A 501 -20.82 -9.40 10.95
C PHE A 501 -21.93 -8.52 11.50
N VAL A 502 -22.33 -7.49 10.77
CA VAL A 502 -23.29 -6.48 11.26
C VAL A 502 -24.72 -6.92 10.96
N VAL A 503 -25.55 -6.88 11.95
CA VAL A 503 -26.99 -7.11 11.85
C VAL A 503 -27.71 -5.81 12.19
N LEU A 504 -28.31 -5.20 11.19
CA LEU A 504 -29.10 -3.97 11.32
C LEU A 504 -30.56 -4.36 11.58
N VAL A 505 -31.00 -4.18 12.83
CA VAL A 505 -32.32 -4.60 13.26
C VAL A 505 -33.27 -3.39 13.32
N GLY A 506 -34.38 -3.48 12.63
CA GLY A 506 -35.38 -2.41 12.69
C GLY A 506 -36.63 -2.74 11.90
N LEU A 507 -37.78 -2.27 12.42
CA LEU A 507 -39.02 -2.37 11.69
C LEU A 507 -39.01 -1.52 10.43
N GLY A 508 -39.90 -1.77 9.51
CA GLY A 508 -40.01 -0.97 8.27
C GLY A 508 -40.04 0.53 8.56
N ASN A 509 -39.37 1.31 7.73
CA ASN A 509 -39.19 2.76 7.89
C ASN A 509 -38.30 3.20 9.07
N SER A 510 -37.35 2.39 9.47
CA SER A 510 -36.41 2.71 10.58
C SER A 510 -35.26 3.64 10.18
N GLY A 511 -35.07 3.95 8.90
CA GLY A 511 -33.96 4.73 8.39
C GLY A 511 -32.73 3.90 7.97
N LEU A 512 -32.58 2.65 8.41
CA LEU A 512 -31.45 1.77 8.10
C LEU A 512 -31.26 1.56 6.58
N GLY A 513 -32.35 1.36 5.84
CA GLY A 513 -32.30 1.27 4.37
C GLY A 513 -31.85 2.58 3.70
N THR A 514 -32.07 3.72 4.34
CA THR A 514 -31.57 5.02 3.86
C THR A 514 -30.07 5.11 4.05
N LEU A 515 -29.53 4.66 5.17
CA LEU A 515 -28.10 4.61 5.45
C LEU A 515 -27.37 3.66 4.47
N THR A 516 -27.88 2.45 4.23
CA THR A 516 -27.27 1.51 3.28
C THR A 516 -27.33 2.04 1.84
N SER A 517 -28.38 2.77 1.50
CA SER A 517 -28.48 3.48 0.19
C SER A 517 -27.44 4.60 0.09
N ALA A 518 -27.20 5.37 1.17
CA ALA A 518 -26.16 6.40 1.21
C ALA A 518 -24.77 5.79 1.04
N LEU A 519 -24.45 4.69 1.72
CA LEU A 519 -23.21 3.93 1.53
C LEU A 519 -23.01 3.52 0.06
N SER A 520 -24.06 2.93 -0.55
CA SER A 520 -24.00 2.48 -1.94
C SER A 520 -23.80 3.63 -2.92
N ARG A 521 -24.43 4.78 -2.70
CA ARG A 521 -24.27 5.97 -3.55
C ARG A 521 -22.89 6.58 -3.44
N THR A 522 -22.37 6.70 -2.23
CA THR A 522 -21.07 7.34 -1.93
C THR A 522 -19.91 6.48 -2.40
N PHE A 523 -19.91 5.20 -2.03
CA PHE A 523 -18.77 4.32 -2.28
C PHE A 523 -18.93 3.44 -3.54
N GLY A 524 -20.09 3.46 -4.18
CA GLY A 524 -20.33 2.85 -5.47
C GLY A 524 -19.82 1.40 -5.57
N PRO A 525 -18.82 1.13 -6.41
CA PRO A 525 -18.32 -0.24 -6.66
C PRO A 525 -17.74 -0.95 -5.44
N TYR A 526 -17.41 -0.23 -4.36
CA TYR A 526 -16.97 -0.81 -3.09
C TYR A 526 -18.08 -1.46 -2.27
N VAL A 527 -19.34 -1.17 -2.63
CA VAL A 527 -20.53 -1.75 -2.00
C VAL A 527 -21.14 -2.77 -2.93
N LYS A 528 -21.33 -3.98 -2.45
CA LYS A 528 -21.98 -5.06 -3.19
C LYS A 528 -23.18 -5.59 -2.44
N ASN A 529 -24.27 -5.85 -3.17
CA ASN A 529 -25.43 -6.50 -2.58
C ASN A 529 -25.32 -8.02 -2.74
N PHE A 530 -25.81 -8.75 -1.73
CA PHE A 530 -25.94 -10.19 -1.78
C PHE A 530 -27.31 -10.62 -1.27
N ASN A 531 -27.72 -11.85 -1.57
CA ASN A 531 -28.98 -12.40 -1.08
C ASN A 531 -28.75 -13.09 0.28
N ALA A 532 -29.45 -12.68 1.33
CA ALA A 532 -29.37 -13.29 2.66
C ALA A 532 -29.62 -14.82 2.65
N CYS A 533 -30.41 -15.33 1.69
CA CYS A 533 -30.61 -16.76 1.50
C CYS A 533 -29.32 -17.54 1.22
N ALA A 534 -28.26 -16.88 0.74
CA ALA A 534 -26.95 -17.52 0.57
C ALA A 534 -26.29 -17.92 1.90
N LEU A 535 -26.75 -17.37 3.01
CA LEU A 535 -26.28 -17.71 4.37
C LEU A 535 -27.05 -18.87 5.02
N LYS A 536 -28.04 -19.46 4.35
CA LYS A 536 -28.70 -20.68 4.85
C LYS A 536 -27.72 -21.87 4.88
N ALA A 537 -27.95 -22.80 5.79
CA ALA A 537 -27.31 -24.11 5.71
C ALA A 537 -27.72 -24.81 4.40
N ILE A 538 -26.75 -25.23 3.60
CA ILE A 538 -26.99 -25.97 2.35
C ILE A 538 -26.20 -27.27 2.43
N GLU A 539 -26.85 -28.39 2.24
CA GLU A 539 -26.21 -29.64 1.88
C GLU A 539 -25.80 -29.57 0.40
N ALA A 540 -24.55 -29.16 0.15
CA ALA A 540 -24.06 -29.06 -1.22
C ALA A 540 -23.03 -30.14 -1.50
N SER A 541 -23.22 -30.86 -2.58
CA SER A 541 -22.25 -31.83 -3.13
C SER A 541 -21.00 -31.13 -3.73
N ASP A 542 -21.04 -29.83 -3.96
CA ASP A 542 -19.98 -29.02 -4.57
C ASP A 542 -19.78 -27.74 -3.72
N ALA A 543 -18.77 -27.76 -2.87
CA ALA A 543 -18.47 -26.67 -1.94
C ALA A 543 -18.09 -25.36 -2.67
N ALA A 544 -17.33 -25.44 -3.77
CA ALA A 544 -16.90 -24.27 -4.53
C ALA A 544 -18.08 -23.58 -5.23
N LYS A 545 -19.04 -24.37 -5.76
CA LYS A 545 -20.27 -23.84 -6.31
C LYS A 545 -21.16 -23.21 -5.24
N ALA A 546 -21.22 -23.79 -4.06
CA ALA A 546 -21.97 -23.26 -2.93
C ALA A 546 -21.47 -21.90 -2.45
N GLN A 547 -20.21 -21.55 -2.74
CA GLN A 547 -19.56 -20.29 -2.41
C GLN A 547 -19.46 -19.31 -3.61
N SER A 548 -20.00 -19.65 -4.77
CA SER A 548 -19.89 -18.86 -6.01
C SER A 548 -20.36 -17.40 -5.87
N TRP A 549 -21.37 -17.15 -5.02
CA TRP A 549 -21.86 -15.80 -4.73
C TRP A 549 -20.82 -14.89 -4.06
N MET A 550 -19.82 -15.47 -3.38
CA MET A 550 -18.73 -14.71 -2.76
C MET A 550 -17.71 -14.19 -3.77
N CYS A 551 -17.69 -14.73 -5.01
CA CYS A 551 -16.75 -14.29 -6.03
C CYS A 551 -16.85 -12.77 -6.35
N ASP A 552 -18.04 -12.19 -6.21
CA ASP A 552 -18.28 -10.76 -6.43
C ASP A 552 -17.91 -9.88 -5.23
N LEU A 553 -17.63 -10.51 -4.07
CA LEU A 553 -17.28 -9.85 -2.80
C LEU A 553 -15.77 -9.81 -2.53
N LYS A 554 -14.95 -10.35 -3.45
CA LYS A 554 -13.50 -10.34 -3.32
C LYS A 554 -12.94 -8.91 -3.19
N ALA A 555 -11.79 -8.80 -2.54
CA ALA A 555 -11.10 -7.52 -2.41
C ALA A 555 -10.97 -6.81 -3.80
N PRO A 556 -11.12 -5.47 -3.85
CA PRO A 556 -11.21 -4.52 -2.74
C PRO A 556 -12.64 -4.11 -2.34
N VAL A 557 -13.64 -4.98 -2.45
CA VAL A 557 -14.99 -4.68 -1.91
C VAL A 557 -14.89 -4.38 -0.42
N ARG A 558 -15.63 -3.36 0.05
CA ARG A 558 -15.58 -2.88 1.44
C ARG A 558 -16.85 -3.18 2.23
N PHE A 559 -17.98 -3.21 1.56
CA PHE A 559 -19.27 -3.52 2.20
C PHE A 559 -20.03 -4.54 1.37
N ALA A 560 -20.52 -5.57 2.03
CA ALA A 560 -21.44 -6.54 1.45
C ALA A 560 -22.77 -6.43 2.16
N ILE A 561 -23.82 -6.00 1.47
CA ILE A 561 -25.10 -5.62 2.07
C ILE A 561 -26.22 -6.54 1.58
N ALA A 562 -27.00 -7.11 2.50
CA ALA A 562 -28.28 -7.72 2.19
C ALA A 562 -29.39 -6.81 2.74
N ASN A 563 -30.10 -6.11 1.85
CA ASN A 563 -31.11 -5.13 2.22
C ASN A 563 -32.42 -5.75 2.74
N GLU A 564 -32.67 -7.02 2.47
CA GLU A 564 -33.85 -7.75 2.91
C GLU A 564 -33.46 -9.15 3.36
N THR A 565 -33.86 -9.51 4.55
CA THR A 565 -33.77 -10.87 5.06
C THR A 565 -35.17 -11.46 5.09
N PRO A 566 -35.46 -12.51 4.31
CA PRO A 566 -36.80 -13.10 4.30
C PRO A 566 -37.21 -13.60 5.70
N ASP A 567 -38.45 -13.37 6.07
CA ASP A 567 -39.00 -13.85 7.33
C ASP A 567 -38.87 -15.38 7.46
N GLY A 568 -38.53 -15.85 8.67
CA GLY A 568 -38.36 -17.25 8.96
C GLY A 568 -37.10 -17.94 8.40
N ILE A 569 -36.17 -17.15 7.83
CA ILE A 569 -34.86 -17.69 7.41
C ILE A 569 -33.99 -17.99 8.63
N THR A 570 -33.38 -19.18 8.67
CA THR A 570 -32.34 -19.49 9.67
C THR A 570 -30.96 -19.44 9.02
N LEU A 571 -30.12 -18.53 9.50
CA LEU A 571 -28.76 -18.38 9.02
C LEU A 571 -27.83 -19.43 9.64
N SER A 572 -26.88 -19.92 8.84
CA SER A 572 -25.85 -20.87 9.29
C SER A 572 -24.69 -20.13 9.93
N GLY A 573 -24.35 -20.46 11.18
CA GLY A 573 -23.18 -19.93 11.87
C GLY A 573 -21.87 -20.22 11.15
N ASP A 574 -21.74 -21.39 10.51
CA ASP A 574 -20.54 -21.72 9.73
C ASP A 574 -20.39 -20.83 8.51
N ARG A 575 -21.50 -20.46 7.84
CA ARG A 575 -21.44 -19.51 6.73
C ARG A 575 -21.15 -18.09 7.19
N ILE A 576 -21.68 -17.69 8.32
CA ILE A 576 -21.34 -16.40 8.96
C ILE A 576 -19.84 -16.38 9.28
N LYS A 577 -19.30 -17.48 9.87
CA LYS A 577 -17.86 -17.61 10.18
C LYS A 577 -16.99 -17.57 8.93
N THR A 578 -17.38 -18.28 7.89
CA THR A 578 -16.66 -18.27 6.60
C THR A 578 -16.64 -16.88 5.99
N PHE A 579 -17.79 -16.21 5.97
CA PHE A 579 -17.92 -14.88 5.36
C PHE A 579 -17.14 -13.79 6.13
N SER A 580 -17.12 -13.86 7.44
CA SER A 580 -16.36 -12.96 8.33
C SER A 580 -15.05 -13.59 8.81
N GLY A 581 -14.39 -14.40 7.98
CA GLY A 581 -13.29 -15.29 8.36
C GLY A 581 -12.01 -14.62 8.82
N GLY A 582 -11.83 -13.31 8.56
CA GLY A 582 -10.65 -12.60 9.03
C GLY A 582 -9.40 -12.85 8.19
N GLY A 583 -9.55 -12.86 6.87
CA GLY A 583 -8.45 -13.05 5.93
C GLY A 583 -8.20 -14.52 5.53
N ASP A 584 -9.14 -15.40 5.85
CA ASP A 584 -9.09 -16.79 5.38
C ASP A 584 -9.22 -16.87 3.86
N THR A 585 -8.53 -17.84 3.26
CA THR A 585 -8.63 -18.12 1.82
C THR A 585 -9.99 -18.73 1.50
N ILE A 586 -10.65 -18.18 0.50
CA ILE A 586 -11.90 -18.70 -0.03
C ILE A 586 -11.64 -19.29 -1.41
N THR A 587 -12.03 -20.53 -1.62
CA THR A 587 -11.98 -21.20 -2.92
C THR A 587 -13.38 -21.29 -3.48
N ALA A 588 -13.63 -20.65 -4.62
CA ALA A 588 -14.91 -20.71 -5.31
C ALA A 588 -14.74 -20.54 -6.82
N ARG A 589 -15.81 -20.74 -7.54
CA ARG A 589 -15.86 -20.52 -9.00
C ARG A 589 -17.17 -19.86 -9.42
N GLN A 590 -17.09 -19.02 -10.42
CA GLN A 590 -18.28 -18.58 -11.17
C GLN A 590 -18.73 -19.70 -12.13
N ASN A 591 -19.96 -19.63 -12.59
CA ASN A 591 -20.49 -20.61 -13.55
C ASN A 591 -19.57 -20.69 -14.79
N HIS A 592 -19.22 -21.91 -15.19
CA HIS A 592 -18.36 -22.20 -16.34
C HIS A 592 -16.92 -21.66 -16.27
N GLN A 593 -16.43 -21.40 -15.06
CA GLN A 593 -15.03 -21.02 -14.82
C GLN A 593 -14.31 -22.03 -13.94
N ASP A 594 -12.98 -22.00 -13.99
CA ASP A 594 -12.13 -22.77 -13.10
C ASP A 594 -12.21 -22.23 -11.67
N GLU A 595 -11.95 -23.08 -10.70
CA GLU A 595 -11.84 -22.68 -9.29
C GLU A 595 -10.60 -21.80 -9.08
N TYR A 596 -10.75 -20.78 -8.25
CA TYR A 596 -9.64 -19.91 -7.85
C TYR A 596 -9.77 -19.45 -6.41
N GLU A 597 -8.64 -19.07 -5.85
CA GLU A 597 -8.53 -18.55 -4.48
C GLU A 597 -8.63 -17.03 -4.47
N PHE A 598 -9.34 -16.51 -3.48
CA PHE A 598 -9.45 -15.07 -3.24
C PHE A 598 -9.70 -14.78 -1.76
N TRP A 599 -9.64 -13.50 -1.40
CA TRP A 599 -9.82 -13.00 -0.03
C TRP A 599 -10.88 -11.92 0.00
N ILE A 600 -11.62 -11.85 1.09
CA ILE A 600 -12.67 -10.86 1.35
C ILE A 600 -12.18 -9.87 2.40
N GLN A 601 -12.33 -8.58 2.11
CA GLN A 601 -12.11 -7.46 3.05
C GLN A 601 -13.43 -6.75 3.39
N ALA A 602 -14.53 -7.19 2.81
CA ALA A 602 -15.81 -6.56 2.97
C ALA A 602 -16.39 -6.82 4.36
N LEU A 603 -16.91 -5.76 4.99
CA LEU A 603 -17.76 -5.86 6.18
C LEU A 603 -19.15 -6.33 5.76
N PRO A 604 -19.60 -7.54 6.18
CA PRO A 604 -20.94 -8.00 5.90
C PRO A 604 -21.96 -7.26 6.76
N CYS A 605 -23.03 -6.79 6.13
CA CYS A 605 -24.16 -6.10 6.77
C CYS A 605 -25.47 -6.70 6.25
N ILE A 606 -26.34 -7.13 7.14
CA ILE A 606 -27.69 -7.57 6.78
C ILE A 606 -28.73 -6.69 7.47
N LEU A 607 -29.82 -6.37 6.76
CA LEU A 607 -30.98 -5.70 7.31
C LEU A 607 -32.07 -6.76 7.60
N ALA A 608 -32.57 -6.76 8.81
CA ALA A 608 -33.58 -7.71 9.22
C ALA A 608 -34.59 -7.07 10.21
N ASN A 609 -35.87 -7.43 10.08
CA ASN A 609 -36.86 -7.10 11.11
C ASN A 609 -36.72 -8.08 12.31
N ASP A 610 -36.39 -9.31 11.97
CA ASP A 610 -36.14 -10.42 12.89
C ASP A 610 -35.13 -11.37 12.23
N ILE A 611 -34.30 -12.05 13.03
CA ILE A 611 -33.28 -12.96 12.51
C ILE A 611 -33.25 -14.25 13.31
N ASN A 612 -33.19 -15.35 12.59
CA ASN A 612 -32.88 -16.67 13.15
C ASN A 612 -31.49 -17.08 12.70
N TYR A 613 -30.69 -17.63 13.60
CA TYR A 613 -29.42 -18.23 13.24
C TYR A 613 -29.20 -19.49 14.06
N LYS A 614 -28.37 -20.39 13.53
CA LYS A 614 -27.91 -21.59 14.21
C LYS A 614 -26.38 -21.57 14.21
N GLY A 615 -25.79 -21.43 15.38
CA GLY A 615 -24.34 -21.32 15.51
C GLY A 615 -23.89 -21.41 16.98
N ASP A 616 -22.58 -21.37 17.15
CA ASP A 616 -21.91 -21.44 18.44
C ASP A 616 -21.60 -20.06 19.02
N ALA A 617 -20.99 -20.01 20.20
CA ALA A 617 -20.56 -18.78 20.87
C ALA A 617 -19.59 -17.94 19.99
N GLN A 618 -18.80 -18.57 19.10
CA GLN A 618 -17.94 -17.85 18.19
C GLN A 618 -18.72 -17.12 17.09
N THR A 619 -19.83 -17.69 16.64
CA THR A 619 -20.77 -17.04 15.71
C THR A 619 -21.33 -15.78 16.34
N VAL A 620 -21.84 -15.90 17.59
CA VAL A 620 -22.39 -14.77 18.35
C VAL A 620 -21.37 -13.67 18.56
N ALA A 621 -20.13 -14.01 18.89
CA ALA A 621 -19.05 -13.05 19.10
C ALA A 621 -18.75 -12.19 17.85
N ARG A 622 -18.99 -12.72 16.64
CA ARG A 622 -18.82 -12.00 15.36
C ARG A 622 -20.00 -11.08 15.04
N MET A 623 -21.20 -11.44 15.46
CA MET A 623 -22.41 -10.68 15.16
C MET A 623 -22.46 -9.39 15.98
N LYS A 624 -22.76 -8.29 15.34
CA LYS A 624 -22.91 -6.95 15.93
C LYS A 624 -24.31 -6.46 15.62
N PHE A 625 -25.18 -6.51 16.62
CA PHE A 625 -26.56 -6.09 16.49
C PHE A 625 -26.65 -4.58 16.72
N ILE A 626 -27.19 -3.88 15.72
CA ILE A 626 -27.39 -2.44 15.72
C ILE A 626 -28.90 -2.22 15.58
N ASP A 627 -29.54 -1.89 16.69
CA ASP A 627 -30.98 -1.73 16.75
C ASP A 627 -31.39 -0.29 16.45
N ALA A 628 -32.31 -0.12 15.48
CA ALA A 628 -32.88 1.19 15.20
C ALA A 628 -33.88 1.58 16.29
N LEU A 629 -33.80 2.82 16.77
CA LEU A 629 -34.60 3.32 17.87
C LEU A 629 -36.02 3.75 17.44
N TYR A 630 -36.17 4.22 16.20
CA TYR A 630 -37.37 4.90 15.74
C TYR A 630 -37.88 4.36 14.41
N ARG A 631 -39.21 4.62 14.20
CA ARG A 631 -39.90 4.46 12.92
C ARG A 631 -40.28 5.83 12.37
N TYR A 632 -39.96 6.08 11.15
CA TYR A 632 -40.21 7.34 10.48
C TYR A 632 -41.45 7.22 9.57
N LEU A 633 -42.53 7.91 9.91
CA LEU A 633 -43.78 7.85 9.17
C LEU A 633 -44.02 9.16 8.42
N ASP A 634 -44.70 9.05 7.28
CA ASP A 634 -45.19 10.22 6.55
C ASP A 634 -46.18 11.03 7.43
N ALA A 635 -46.46 12.27 7.04
CA ALA A 635 -47.21 13.21 7.84
C ALA A 635 -48.59 12.68 8.28
N GLU A 636 -49.30 11.97 7.40
CA GLU A 636 -50.64 11.44 7.69
C GLU A 636 -50.56 10.29 8.71
N ASN A 637 -49.66 9.36 8.52
CA ASN A 637 -49.50 8.22 9.44
C ASN A 637 -48.85 8.65 10.74
N TYR A 638 -47.98 9.67 10.72
CA TYR A 638 -47.40 10.24 11.93
C TYR A 638 -48.46 10.85 12.83
N GLU A 639 -49.40 11.66 12.32
CA GLU A 639 -50.46 12.27 13.10
C GLU A 639 -51.35 11.24 13.83
N LYS A 640 -51.52 10.05 13.20
CA LYS A 640 -52.31 8.94 13.81
C LYS A 640 -51.55 8.23 14.93
N LYS A 641 -50.19 8.25 14.89
CA LYS A 641 -49.34 7.45 15.77
C LYS A 641 -48.34 8.26 16.59
N LYS A 642 -48.38 9.59 16.61
CA LYS A 642 -47.44 10.48 17.32
C LYS A 642 -47.39 10.30 18.83
N HIS A 643 -48.36 9.56 19.43
CA HIS A 643 -48.36 9.19 20.83
C HIS A 643 -47.46 7.95 21.13
N GLU A 644 -47.02 7.21 20.12
CA GLU A 644 -46.09 6.10 20.26
C GLU A 644 -44.67 6.68 20.40
N PRO A 645 -43.92 6.37 21.48
CA PRO A 645 -42.65 7.02 21.77
C PRO A 645 -41.54 6.73 20.74
N GLU A 646 -41.66 5.60 20.02
CA GLU A 646 -40.73 5.15 18.97
C GLU A 646 -41.05 5.72 17.59
N VAL A 647 -42.12 6.52 17.43
CA VAL A 647 -42.52 7.06 16.13
C VAL A 647 -42.02 8.50 15.96
N ARG A 648 -41.47 8.80 14.78
CA ARG A 648 -40.97 10.11 14.39
C ARG A 648 -41.52 10.51 13.01
N PRO A 649 -41.64 11.82 12.70
CA PRO A 649 -42.01 12.26 11.37
C PRO A 649 -40.86 12.00 10.38
N ALA A 650 -41.19 11.49 9.19
CA ALA A 650 -40.23 11.30 8.14
C ALA A 650 -39.85 12.65 7.47
N ASP A 651 -38.58 12.89 7.18
CA ASP A 651 -38.15 14.00 6.34
C ASP A 651 -38.32 13.63 4.85
N PRO A 652 -39.29 14.24 4.14
CA PRO A 652 -39.55 13.91 2.74
C PRO A 652 -38.38 14.28 1.81
N ASN A 653 -37.51 15.21 2.24
CA ASN A 653 -36.39 15.71 1.46
C ASN A 653 -35.09 14.94 1.73
N LEU A 654 -35.05 14.07 2.73
CA LEU A 654 -33.82 13.39 3.12
C LEU A 654 -33.15 12.63 1.98
N LYS A 655 -33.92 11.91 1.16
CA LYS A 655 -33.38 11.16 0.00
C LYS A 655 -32.80 12.09 -1.09
N VAL A 656 -33.43 13.25 -1.30
CA VAL A 656 -32.93 14.27 -2.24
C VAL A 656 -31.65 14.90 -1.69
N TRP A 657 -31.65 15.27 -0.43
CA TRP A 657 -30.49 15.82 0.27
C TRP A 657 -29.29 14.85 0.21
N LEU A 658 -29.49 13.57 0.51
CA LEU A 658 -28.45 12.52 0.41
C LEU A 658 -27.98 12.23 -1.03
N SER A 659 -28.70 12.70 -2.06
CA SER A 659 -28.26 12.56 -3.46
C SER A 659 -27.30 13.66 -3.89
N ARG A 660 -27.15 14.73 -3.11
CA ARG A 660 -26.21 15.83 -3.39
C ARG A 660 -24.77 15.34 -3.27
N GLU A 661 -23.92 15.77 -4.19
CA GLU A 661 -22.50 15.36 -4.24
C GLU A 661 -21.70 15.84 -3.02
N ASP A 662 -21.97 17.06 -2.55
CA ASP A 662 -21.32 17.62 -1.35
C ASP A 662 -21.67 16.82 -0.07
N VAL A 663 -22.91 16.35 0.04
CA VAL A 663 -23.37 15.50 1.16
C VAL A 663 -22.70 14.13 1.12
N GLN A 664 -22.61 13.52 -0.07
CA GLN A 664 -21.91 12.25 -0.25
C GLN A 664 -20.41 12.38 0.05
N THR A 665 -19.79 13.49 -0.40
CA THR A 665 -18.39 13.81 -0.10
C THR A 665 -18.18 14.00 1.41
N ALA A 666 -19.08 14.70 2.08
CA ALA A 666 -19.05 14.85 3.54
C ALA A 666 -19.21 13.50 4.27
N PHE A 667 -20.12 12.64 3.79
CA PHE A 667 -20.27 11.31 4.35
C PHE A 667 -19.01 10.44 4.19
N ALA A 668 -18.36 10.51 3.04
CA ALA A 668 -17.10 9.80 2.82
C ALA A 668 -16.01 10.31 3.78
N SER A 669 -15.87 11.63 3.90
CA SER A 669 -14.87 12.25 4.78
C SER A 669 -15.15 11.97 6.27
N LEU A 670 -16.41 11.94 6.66
CA LEU A 670 -16.85 11.57 8.00
C LEU A 670 -16.41 10.15 8.35
N LEU A 671 -16.64 9.17 7.46
CA LEU A 671 -16.21 7.78 7.70
C LEU A 671 -14.67 7.64 7.73
N VAL A 672 -13.96 8.37 6.87
CA VAL A 672 -12.49 8.36 6.90
C VAL A 672 -11.96 8.91 8.22
N LYS A 673 -12.52 10.00 8.73
CA LYS A 673 -12.13 10.62 10.01
C LYS A 673 -12.49 9.77 11.22
N ALA A 674 -13.58 8.97 11.14
CA ALA A 674 -14.00 8.07 12.21
C ALA A 674 -13.14 6.80 12.32
N TYR A 675 -12.17 6.59 11.42
CA TYR A 675 -11.30 5.43 11.49
C TYR A 675 -10.34 5.51 12.67
N GLU A 676 -10.29 4.43 13.43
CA GLU A 676 -9.33 4.18 14.50
C GLU A 676 -8.58 2.86 14.21
N ALA A 677 -7.27 2.83 14.44
CA ALA A 677 -6.46 1.62 14.26
C ALA A 677 -6.85 0.51 15.26
N THR A 678 -7.39 0.89 16.42
CA THR A 678 -7.88 -0.05 17.44
C THR A 678 -9.34 -0.40 17.21
N LYS A 679 -9.69 -1.65 17.52
CA LYS A 679 -11.08 -2.14 17.42
C LYS A 679 -11.98 -1.41 18.42
N PRO A 680 -13.12 -0.84 17.98
CA PRO A 680 -14.03 -0.13 18.88
C PRO A 680 -14.67 -1.09 19.89
N VAL A 681 -14.79 -0.61 21.12
CA VAL A 681 -15.47 -1.36 22.18
C VAL A 681 -16.98 -1.18 22.03
N ALA A 682 -17.71 -2.29 21.96
CA ALA A 682 -19.16 -2.24 21.87
C ALA A 682 -19.76 -1.61 23.11
N PRO A 683 -20.69 -0.64 22.99
CA PRO A 683 -21.40 -0.04 24.12
C PRO A 683 -22.34 -1.04 24.78
N ASP A 684 -22.81 -0.70 25.97
CA ASP A 684 -23.69 -1.58 26.77
C ASP A 684 -24.96 -1.97 26.02
N ALA A 685 -25.56 -1.04 25.29
CA ALA A 685 -26.75 -1.31 24.50
C ALA A 685 -26.50 -2.42 23.44
N VAL A 686 -25.38 -2.36 22.74
CA VAL A 686 -25.01 -3.39 21.76
C VAL A 686 -24.66 -4.71 22.43
N ARG A 687 -23.94 -4.68 23.58
CA ARG A 687 -23.61 -5.90 24.33
C ARG A 687 -24.88 -6.58 24.85
N LYS A 688 -25.83 -5.80 25.35
CA LYS A 688 -27.12 -6.30 25.79
C LYS A 688 -27.91 -6.93 24.64
N SER A 689 -27.99 -6.26 23.49
CA SER A 689 -28.63 -6.82 22.30
C SER A 689 -27.98 -8.14 21.86
N ILE A 690 -26.64 -8.22 21.86
CA ILE A 690 -25.93 -9.48 21.56
C ILE A 690 -26.30 -10.58 22.55
N ALA A 691 -26.36 -10.29 23.86
CA ALA A 691 -26.74 -11.27 24.89
C ALA A 691 -28.18 -11.74 24.70
N GLU A 692 -29.12 -10.81 24.49
CA GLU A 692 -30.53 -11.11 24.24
C GLU A 692 -30.73 -12.00 23.01
N TRP A 693 -29.97 -11.78 21.93
CA TRP A 693 -30.02 -12.62 20.74
C TRP A 693 -29.35 -14.00 20.96
N ALA A 694 -28.32 -14.10 21.81
CA ALA A 694 -27.68 -15.36 22.16
C ALA A 694 -28.60 -16.26 23.02
N GLU A 695 -29.34 -15.67 23.94
CA GLU A 695 -30.31 -16.37 24.77
C GLU A 695 -31.52 -16.91 23.99
N ASN A 696 -31.82 -16.33 22.81
CA ASN A 696 -32.94 -16.76 21.98
C ASN A 696 -32.81 -18.18 21.40
N ASP A 697 -31.59 -18.69 21.23
CA ASP A 697 -31.35 -20.04 20.68
C ASP A 697 -31.71 -21.12 21.73
N ASP A 698 -31.44 -20.85 23.01
CA ASP A 698 -31.79 -21.72 24.15
C ASP A 698 -33.30 -21.59 24.52
N LEU A 699 -33.88 -20.40 24.28
CA LEU A 699 -35.28 -20.12 24.61
C LEU A 699 -36.27 -20.89 23.72
N GLY A 700 -35.94 -21.16 22.47
CA GLY A 700 -36.77 -21.97 21.56
C GLY A 700 -36.97 -23.38 22.10
N ASP A 701 -35.87 -24.04 22.40
CA ASP A 701 -35.87 -25.40 22.95
C ASP A 701 -36.57 -25.46 24.31
N ARG A 702 -36.37 -24.44 25.17
CA ARG A 702 -37.08 -24.32 26.45
C ARG A 702 -38.58 -24.11 26.28
N LEU A 703 -39.00 -23.25 25.35
CA LEU A 703 -40.43 -23.06 25.11
C LEU A 703 -41.10 -24.32 24.56
N GLU A 704 -40.39 -25.10 23.70
CA GLU A 704 -40.88 -26.41 23.25
C GLU A 704 -40.95 -27.46 24.38
N SER A 705 -40.09 -27.35 25.39
CA SER A 705 -40.15 -28.20 26.56
C SER A 705 -41.30 -27.81 27.52
N LEU A 706 -41.62 -26.53 27.63
CA LEU A 706 -42.62 -26.01 28.53
C LEU A 706 -44.04 -26.00 27.96
N PHE A 707 -44.15 -25.91 26.62
CA PHE A 707 -45.44 -25.74 25.96
C PHE A 707 -45.58 -26.73 24.79
N GLU A 708 -46.76 -27.22 24.57
CA GLU A 708 -47.13 -28.03 23.42
C GLU A 708 -48.06 -27.28 22.47
N LYS A 709 -47.90 -27.56 21.18
CA LYS A 709 -48.79 -27.04 20.12
C LYS A 709 -49.99 -27.94 19.98
N THR A 710 -51.17 -27.37 20.09
CA THR A 710 -52.44 -28.08 19.90
C THR A 710 -53.09 -27.69 18.60
N ASN A 711 -54.13 -28.43 18.19
CA ASN A 711 -54.96 -28.09 17.03
C ASN A 711 -56.33 -27.49 17.48
N ASP A 712 -56.53 -27.29 18.78
CA ASP A 712 -57.77 -26.77 19.34
C ASP A 712 -57.73 -25.21 19.35
N PRO A 713 -58.61 -24.52 18.64
CA PRO A 713 -58.69 -23.07 18.66
C PRO A 713 -59.06 -22.46 20.01
N GLU A 714 -59.62 -23.23 20.95
CA GLU A 714 -59.93 -22.76 22.30
C GLU A 714 -58.74 -22.81 23.25
N ASP A 715 -57.68 -23.54 22.90
CA ASP A 715 -56.46 -23.56 23.67
C ASP A 715 -55.74 -22.22 23.59
N PHE A 716 -55.79 -21.49 24.71
CA PHE A 716 -55.25 -20.13 24.82
C PHE A 716 -54.51 -19.98 26.14
N LEU A 717 -53.27 -19.48 26.07
CA LEU A 717 -52.56 -19.01 27.24
C LEU A 717 -52.31 -17.50 27.15
N SER A 718 -52.65 -16.81 28.26
CA SER A 718 -52.33 -15.39 28.39
C SER A 718 -50.83 -15.19 28.41
N PHE A 719 -50.37 -14.09 27.84
CA PHE A 719 -48.94 -13.80 27.80
C PHE A 719 -48.33 -13.69 29.21
N THR A 720 -49.09 -13.20 30.18
CA THR A 720 -48.68 -13.16 31.59
C THR A 720 -48.41 -14.56 32.15
N LYS A 721 -49.28 -15.54 31.81
CA LYS A 721 -49.11 -16.92 32.28
C LYS A 721 -47.90 -17.59 31.62
N ILE A 722 -47.70 -17.37 30.31
CA ILE A 722 -46.54 -17.83 29.59
C ILE A 722 -45.26 -17.25 30.20
N GLN A 723 -45.22 -15.95 30.43
CA GLN A 723 -44.08 -15.26 31.03
C GLN A 723 -43.76 -15.79 32.44
N SER A 724 -44.78 -16.02 33.27
CA SER A 724 -44.57 -16.57 34.58
C SER A 724 -44.00 -17.98 34.56
N LYS A 725 -44.46 -18.87 33.65
CA LYS A 725 -43.90 -20.24 33.51
C LYS A 725 -42.44 -20.23 33.04
N VAL A 726 -42.12 -19.37 32.05
CA VAL A 726 -40.76 -19.18 31.55
C VAL A 726 -39.83 -18.63 32.63
N GLN A 727 -40.30 -17.71 33.49
CA GLN A 727 -39.54 -17.20 34.62
C GLN A 727 -39.33 -18.25 35.72
N GLN A 728 -40.32 -19.10 35.96
CA GLN A 728 -40.19 -20.22 36.89
C GLN A 728 -39.16 -21.26 36.45
N ASP A 729 -38.98 -21.43 35.12
CA ASP A 729 -37.94 -22.25 34.52
C ASP A 729 -36.56 -21.57 34.53
N GLY A 730 -36.40 -20.41 35.18
CA GLY A 730 -35.12 -19.72 35.35
C GLY A 730 -34.70 -18.83 34.16
N CYS A 731 -35.60 -18.61 33.20
CA CYS A 731 -35.29 -17.74 32.03
C CYS A 731 -35.74 -16.29 32.31
N THR A 732 -34.83 -15.35 32.07
CA THR A 732 -35.02 -13.90 32.29
C THR A 732 -35.42 -13.13 31.03
N ALA A 733 -35.74 -13.84 29.93
CA ALA A 733 -36.05 -13.24 28.64
C ALA A 733 -37.19 -12.21 28.71
N SER A 734 -37.05 -11.10 27.96
CA SER A 734 -38.06 -10.05 27.93
C SER A 734 -39.38 -10.52 27.25
N LYS A 735 -40.49 -9.84 27.56
CA LYS A 735 -41.79 -10.10 26.92
C LYS A 735 -41.74 -10.13 25.41
N THR A 736 -40.95 -9.24 24.82
CA THR A 736 -40.77 -9.13 23.37
C THR A 736 -40.06 -10.35 22.80
N ILE A 737 -39.01 -10.83 23.47
CA ILE A 737 -38.20 -11.98 23.08
C ILE A 737 -39.05 -13.28 23.17
N ILE A 738 -39.74 -13.50 24.28
CA ILE A 738 -40.62 -14.64 24.43
C ILE A 738 -41.71 -14.62 23.35
N GLY A 739 -42.30 -13.45 23.08
CA GLY A 739 -43.32 -13.27 22.05
C GLY A 739 -42.80 -13.65 20.64
N ARG A 740 -41.60 -13.24 20.31
CA ARG A 740 -40.92 -13.61 19.02
C ARG A 740 -40.67 -15.11 18.95
N ALA A 741 -40.07 -15.68 19.98
CA ALA A 741 -39.78 -17.11 20.04
C ALA A 741 -41.04 -17.97 19.87
N LEU A 742 -42.14 -17.61 20.55
CA LEU A 742 -43.42 -18.29 20.38
C LEU A 742 -44.00 -18.17 18.96
N THR A 743 -43.81 -17.03 18.31
CA THR A 743 -44.22 -16.85 16.91
C THR A 743 -43.42 -17.73 16.00
N LYS A 744 -42.11 -17.91 16.24
CA LYS A 744 -41.22 -18.82 15.51
C LYS A 744 -41.68 -20.27 15.64
N LEU A 745 -42.08 -20.66 16.80
CA LEU A 745 -42.62 -22.01 17.06
C LEU A 745 -44.04 -22.19 16.48
N GLY A 746 -44.58 -21.15 15.85
CA GLY A 746 -45.88 -21.19 15.19
C GLY A 746 -47.07 -21.06 16.11
N PHE A 747 -46.90 -20.50 17.31
CA PHE A 747 -48.00 -20.13 18.19
C PHE A 747 -48.60 -18.77 17.80
N GLU A 748 -49.85 -18.76 17.40
CA GLU A 748 -50.51 -17.57 16.86
C GLU A 748 -50.81 -16.52 17.97
N ALA A 749 -50.38 -15.27 17.68
CA ALA A 749 -50.68 -14.16 18.61
C ALA A 749 -52.13 -13.73 18.50
N VAL A 750 -52.82 -13.68 19.62
CA VAL A 750 -54.24 -13.33 19.65
C VAL A 750 -54.59 -12.53 20.92
N SER A 751 -55.63 -11.72 20.84
CA SER A 751 -56.23 -11.05 22.05
C SER A 751 -57.63 -11.60 22.28
N LYS A 752 -57.90 -12.16 23.46
CA LYS A 752 -59.20 -12.74 23.84
C LYS A 752 -59.80 -11.89 24.98
N LYS A 753 -61.10 -11.68 24.96
CA LYS A 753 -61.81 -11.03 26.10
C LYS A 753 -62.02 -12.06 27.17
N ILE A 754 -61.44 -11.84 28.37
CA ILE A 754 -61.60 -12.68 29.55
C ILE A 754 -62.08 -11.79 30.67
N SER A 755 -63.23 -12.11 31.24
CA SER A 755 -63.88 -11.36 32.37
C SER A 755 -63.99 -9.84 32.10
N GLY A 756 -64.37 -9.49 30.85
CA GLY A 756 -64.56 -8.09 30.42
C GLY A 756 -63.25 -7.31 30.06
N ARG A 757 -62.10 -7.88 30.23
CA ARG A 757 -60.80 -7.27 29.89
C ARG A 757 -60.19 -7.93 28.68
N THR A 758 -59.56 -7.14 27.81
CA THR A 758 -58.81 -7.67 26.66
C THR A 758 -57.44 -8.17 27.14
N VAL A 759 -57.16 -9.46 26.98
CA VAL A 759 -55.92 -10.11 27.39
C VAL A 759 -55.19 -10.60 26.13
N SER A 760 -53.96 -10.15 25.95
CA SER A 760 -53.08 -10.64 24.88
C SER A 760 -52.46 -11.99 25.26
N GLY A 761 -52.35 -12.92 24.35
CA GLY A 761 -51.79 -14.24 24.58
C GLY A 761 -51.47 -14.97 23.28
N ARG A 762 -51.39 -16.29 23.38
CA ARG A 762 -51.16 -17.20 22.28
C ARG A 762 -52.27 -18.20 22.13
N LYS A 763 -52.61 -18.59 20.93
CA LYS A 763 -53.60 -19.59 20.56
C LYS A 763 -52.90 -20.88 20.12
N PHE A 764 -53.62 -21.98 20.22
CA PHE A 764 -53.08 -23.34 19.93
C PHE A 764 -51.93 -23.77 20.85
N ILE A 765 -51.96 -23.36 22.13
CA ILE A 765 -50.88 -23.56 23.08
C ILE A 765 -51.43 -24.08 24.41
N LYS A 766 -50.78 -25.14 24.94
CA LYS A 766 -50.98 -25.65 26.32
C LYS A 766 -49.63 -25.77 27.04
N GLU A 767 -49.66 -25.72 28.36
CA GLU A 767 -48.51 -26.12 29.18
C GLU A 767 -48.38 -27.64 29.09
N ARG A 768 -47.14 -28.12 28.92
CA ARG A 768 -46.86 -29.56 29.00
C ARG A 768 -47.07 -30.00 30.47
N GLU A 769 -47.74 -31.09 30.65
CA GLU A 769 -47.80 -31.76 31.97
C GLU A 769 -46.41 -32.35 32.25
N GLU A 770 -45.87 -32.04 33.45
CA GLU A 770 -44.63 -32.66 33.91
C GLU A 770 -44.95 -34.16 34.18
N ASP A 771 -44.39 -35.05 33.38
CA ASP A 771 -44.40 -36.47 33.69
C ASP A 771 -43.59 -36.71 34.96
N PHE A 772 -44.27 -36.94 36.04
CA PHE A 772 -43.72 -37.35 37.34
C PHE A 772 -43.30 -38.81 37.34
#